data_870962ae92c6c24e31b142b6b40ba457
#
_entry.id   870962ae92c6c24e31b142b6b40ba457
#
_cell.length_a   1.000
_cell.length_b   1.000
_cell.length_c   1.000
_cell.angle_alpha   90.00
_cell.angle_beta   90.00
_cell.angle_gamma   90.00
#
_symmetry.space_group_name_H-M   'P 1'
#
loop_
_entity.id
_entity.type
_entity.pdbx_description
1 polymer ?
#
loop_
_entity_poly.entity_id
_entity_poly.type
_entity_poly.pdbx_seq_one_letter_code
_entity_poly.pdbx_strand_id
1 'polypeptide(L)'
;MAESTITRRDFVNLAAFGAAAAAMATNVAPNLLAATPAKAEEGEVKKLRTICRACLNNCGMIAHVKDGKVIKLEGDPDDPMNKGGVCAKGLAGIQALYNPNRIKYPMKRIGERGSNQWERISWEQAIDEICDVMWEYYQKEGPKSLVCSTGGGGNPQFFSPARFLSVWGGGNFFEPGCAQCYLPRNHMEFCLNGTADTSLADGPVTEVYLPGLLPEDKCTPTKSYVMWGVGPSYHGTGSTGRVVTDLRNAGMKTVVIDPRLTPDAARADVWLPIRPGTDVALMLAWINYIIENELWDHDFCREWTNLPFLVHEDTRLTYRASELGLGTEDEYVVWDKKTNSAVAMPYPFPADGSIDPEMFGSYGLPNGETARTAFQIMKEHVSEWTLEKAAEVCWLEADKIEEAIKIYVEGCPNAGVSLGVATDQAINSAQAAQGDAILDILMGCIRQPGSIVQDRPCYVEPCNYVVQPFGLHHPDHPLRMPEEEANARLGYTEHKGLGHWLASHIPTVLKAIETGEPYRPRIWIERSGNKLAMIGNAQRFYDAMMTTELNVHMYMHWTTTSVCLADYVLPTAEWLETNYAQDRLNTYGIRRACTQLYEAVDECMHWSWLAAGLAKRGHKRAIDSFDPEVAGKFYGTYWKTYEEYMDYVGYFVGSFYYGTEDWDWKTFEAQAPSEYQTIEEYAEKSYNSHLFTDEETGLPVGFHTTSKRCEPYFDGNILLGLTGSIDGKGTMEPATDVFPLSNNYNPLPYYLEPYESPVEGDPGYDPAYPYTLTQGRIPFFHHGTVRNAPWNRELCPVPETWINPETAAEIGIEDGDWLWLESKRGRTQGLARVTKSVAPKVIYQERYWFPELLDSDDPNRAWQAMNINLLTQNNDECPFNDVYGTYVLRGVQINITKADSAPEGVWTDPTDFTPWLPEPSENTGGGNAVYGA
;
A
#
# COMPACT_ATOMS: atom_id res chain seq x y z
N MET A 1 49.11 5.47 -20.56
CA MET A 1 48.21 5.70 -19.43
C MET A 1 47.12 6.63 -19.97
N ALA A 2 45.98 6.08 -20.32
CA ALA A 2 44.84 6.83 -20.79
C ALA A 2 44.10 7.39 -19.53
N GLU A 3 44.01 8.70 -19.46
CA GLU A 3 43.14 9.35 -18.49
C GLU A 3 41.68 8.98 -18.81
N SER A 4 41.08 8.12 -17.99
CA SER A 4 39.64 7.87 -18.04
C SER A 4 38.92 9.09 -17.48
N THR A 5 38.38 9.92 -18.33
CA THR A 5 37.44 10.97 -17.93
C THR A 5 36.14 10.31 -17.47
N ILE A 6 35.88 10.40 -16.16
CA ILE A 6 34.59 10.01 -15.58
C ILE A 6 33.53 10.93 -16.19
N THR A 7 32.53 10.36 -16.82
CA THR A 7 31.43 11.15 -17.40
C THR A 7 30.49 11.63 -16.29
N ARG A 8 29.69 12.67 -16.56
CA ARG A 8 28.67 13.20 -15.67
C ARG A 8 27.66 12.08 -15.21
N ARG A 9 27.44 11.11 -16.08
CA ARG A 9 26.61 9.93 -15.83
C ARG A 9 27.27 8.94 -14.85
N ASP A 10 28.57 8.73 -14.97
CA ASP A 10 29.34 7.89 -14.04
C ASP A 10 29.38 8.50 -12.65
N PHE A 11 29.41 9.83 -12.58
CA PHE A 11 29.36 10.59 -11.34
C PHE A 11 27.99 10.49 -10.64
N VAL A 12 26.89 10.59 -11.39
CA VAL A 12 25.54 10.42 -10.87
C VAL A 12 25.29 8.96 -10.42
N ASN A 13 25.82 8.01 -11.15
CA ASN A 13 25.75 6.59 -10.76
C ASN A 13 26.58 6.28 -9.49
N LEU A 14 27.70 6.98 -9.27
CA LEU A 14 28.46 6.88 -8.03
C LEU A 14 27.75 7.56 -6.84
N ALA A 15 27.00 8.64 -7.10
CA ALA A 15 26.20 9.32 -6.07
C ALA A 15 24.97 8.50 -5.61
N ALA A 16 24.47 7.62 -6.46
CA ALA A 16 23.46 6.63 -6.08
C ALA A 16 24.00 5.58 -5.08
N PHE A 17 25.32 5.44 -4.98
CA PHE A 17 25.99 4.60 -3.98
C PHE A 17 26.49 5.46 -2.80
N GLY A 18 25.60 5.88 -2.01
CA GLY A 18 25.53 6.27 -0.62
C GLY A 18 26.75 6.71 0.22
N ALA A 19 27.93 7.04 -0.31
CA ALA A 19 29.06 7.48 0.55
C ALA A 19 29.67 8.84 0.15
N ALA A 20 29.25 9.44 -0.94
CA ALA A 20 29.83 10.68 -1.46
C ALA A 20 29.02 11.96 -1.19
N ALA A 21 27.83 11.84 -0.62
CA ALA A 21 26.92 12.98 -0.41
C ALA A 21 27.49 14.06 0.53
N ALA A 22 28.33 13.69 1.49
CA ALA A 22 28.90 14.64 2.44
C ALA A 22 30.10 15.44 1.89
N ALA A 23 30.83 14.89 0.92
CA ALA A 23 31.99 15.56 0.32
C ALA A 23 31.62 16.48 -0.87
N MET A 24 30.42 16.30 -1.44
CA MET A 24 29.95 17.03 -2.63
C MET A 24 29.20 18.32 -2.31
N ALA A 25 28.63 18.45 -1.10
CA ALA A 25 27.94 19.66 -0.68
C ALA A 25 28.82 20.93 -0.73
N THR A 26 30.13 20.76 -0.75
CA THR A 26 31.08 21.89 -0.72
C THR A 26 31.51 22.39 -2.12
N ASN A 27 31.36 21.60 -3.19
CA ASN A 27 31.90 21.96 -4.50
C ASN A 27 30.88 22.12 -5.64
N VAL A 28 29.64 21.63 -5.47
CA VAL A 28 28.58 21.73 -6.51
C VAL A 28 27.57 22.83 -6.17
N ALA A 29 27.45 23.18 -4.89
CA ALA A 29 26.52 24.20 -4.42
C ALA A 29 26.69 25.63 -5.03
N PRO A 30 27.88 26.11 -5.39
CA PRO A 30 27.99 27.49 -5.88
C PRO A 30 27.34 27.74 -7.25
N ASN A 31 27.25 26.76 -8.12
CA ASN A 31 26.76 27.00 -9.48
C ASN A 31 25.27 26.71 -9.67
N LEU A 32 24.65 25.85 -8.85
CA LEU A 32 23.20 25.63 -8.82
C LEU A 32 22.44 26.72 -8.04
N LEU A 33 23.14 27.48 -7.21
CA LEU A 33 22.59 28.61 -6.43
C LEU A 33 22.83 29.98 -7.09
N ALA A 34 23.48 30.04 -8.23
CA ALA A 34 23.83 31.28 -8.90
C ALA A 34 22.78 31.80 -9.90
N ALA A 35 21.50 31.47 -9.75
CA ALA A 35 20.44 32.34 -10.21
C ALA A 35 20.41 33.54 -9.24
N THR A 36 20.99 34.65 -9.64
CA THR A 36 21.03 35.90 -8.90
C THR A 36 19.61 36.27 -8.47
N PRO A 37 19.28 36.33 -7.18
CA PRO A 37 18.00 36.86 -6.76
C PRO A 37 17.98 38.35 -7.11
N ALA A 38 16.94 38.79 -7.80
CA ALA A 38 16.58 40.19 -7.79
C ALA A 38 16.60 40.65 -6.32
N LYS A 39 17.17 41.80 -6.01
CA LYS A 39 17.22 42.36 -4.66
C LYS A 39 15.78 42.41 -4.11
N ALA A 40 15.44 41.41 -3.29
CA ALA A 40 14.23 41.43 -2.50
C ALA A 40 14.51 42.27 -1.24
N GLU A 41 13.60 43.14 -0.91
CA GLU A 41 13.59 43.80 0.39
C GLU A 41 13.61 42.77 1.51
N GLU A 42 14.29 43.07 2.62
CA GLU A 42 14.52 42.18 3.76
C GLU A 42 13.21 41.91 4.54
N GLY A 43 12.37 40.98 4.05
CA GLY A 43 11.29 40.38 4.84
C GLY A 43 11.87 39.28 5.76
N GLU A 44 11.33 39.15 6.97
CA GLU A 44 11.73 38.14 7.94
C GLU A 44 11.37 36.74 7.40
N VAL A 45 12.34 35.82 7.40
CA VAL A 45 12.11 34.41 7.04
C VAL A 45 11.59 33.67 8.27
N LYS A 46 10.36 33.17 8.20
CA LYS A 46 9.78 32.29 9.23
C LYS A 46 10.14 30.85 8.94
N LYS A 47 10.54 30.11 9.99
CA LYS A 47 10.76 28.67 9.93
C LYS A 47 9.56 27.96 10.53
N LEU A 48 8.89 27.12 9.74
CA LEU A 48 7.72 26.36 10.17
C LEU A 48 8.07 24.87 10.11
N ARG A 49 7.86 24.17 11.21
CA ARG A 49 7.91 22.71 11.22
C ARG A 49 6.69 22.14 10.52
N THR A 50 6.92 21.17 9.67
CA THR A 50 5.89 20.45 8.91
C THR A 50 6.35 19.03 8.63
N ILE A 51 5.56 18.26 7.92
CA ILE A 51 5.85 16.86 7.60
C ILE A 51 5.79 16.66 6.09
N CYS A 52 6.80 15.99 5.54
CA CYS A 52 6.88 15.62 4.13
C CYS A 52 5.78 14.61 3.75
N ARG A 53 5.16 14.81 2.60
CA ARG A 53 4.15 13.90 2.05
C ARG A 53 4.50 13.35 0.66
N ALA A 54 5.76 13.46 0.26
CA ALA A 54 6.22 12.90 -1.02
C ALA A 54 6.24 11.35 -1.03
N CYS A 55 6.18 10.71 0.15
CA CYS A 55 6.03 9.25 0.31
C CYS A 55 5.46 8.94 1.71
N LEU A 56 5.31 7.66 2.04
CA LEU A 56 4.73 7.17 3.30
C LEU A 56 5.59 7.43 4.56
N ASN A 57 6.88 7.73 4.41
CA ASN A 57 7.79 7.85 5.55
C ASN A 57 7.60 9.13 6.38
N ASN A 58 6.81 10.07 5.93
CA ASN A 58 6.38 11.24 6.70
C ASN A 58 7.53 11.96 7.43
N CYS A 59 8.68 12.16 6.77
CA CYS A 59 9.85 12.79 7.37
C CYS A 59 9.55 14.19 7.90
N GLY A 60 10.04 14.52 9.10
CA GLY A 60 9.97 15.85 9.65
C GLY A 60 10.79 16.85 8.83
N MET A 61 10.18 18.00 8.54
CA MET A 61 10.78 19.04 7.70
C MET A 61 10.61 20.43 8.32
N ILE A 62 11.50 21.32 7.93
CA ILE A 62 11.41 22.74 8.21
C ILE A 62 11.21 23.47 6.88
N ALA A 63 10.07 24.15 6.77
CA ALA A 63 9.78 25.05 5.65
C ALA A 63 10.21 26.48 6.00
N HIS A 64 11.00 27.11 5.14
CA HIS A 64 11.37 28.50 5.22
C HIS A 64 10.36 29.31 4.41
N VAL A 65 9.62 30.15 5.08
CA VAL A 65 8.55 30.96 4.48
C VAL A 65 8.90 32.43 4.56
N LYS A 66 8.90 33.11 3.42
CA LYS A 66 9.11 34.56 3.31
C LYS A 66 7.93 35.15 2.53
N ASP A 67 7.28 36.14 3.10
CA ASP A 67 6.13 36.85 2.49
C ASP A 67 5.02 35.88 1.98
N GLY A 68 4.72 34.85 2.78
CA GLY A 68 3.71 33.81 2.43
C GLY A 68 4.18 32.75 1.43
N LYS A 69 5.45 32.80 1.00
CA LYS A 69 6.00 31.84 0.04
C LYS A 69 6.99 30.89 0.69
N VAL A 70 6.88 29.60 0.38
CA VAL A 70 7.89 28.62 0.74
C VAL A 70 9.10 28.79 -0.18
N ILE A 71 10.24 29.19 0.38
CA ILE A 71 11.47 29.47 -0.38
C ILE A 71 12.55 28.39 -0.23
N LYS A 72 12.42 27.53 0.79
CA LYS A 72 13.34 26.43 1.05
C LYS A 72 12.66 25.37 1.89
N LEU A 73 13.01 24.11 1.66
CA LEU A 73 12.70 22.96 2.51
C LEU A 73 13.99 22.32 3.00
N GLU A 74 14.03 21.90 4.25
CA GLU A 74 15.13 21.15 4.85
C GLU A 74 14.58 20.10 5.83
N GLY A 75 15.35 19.05 6.13
CA GLY A 75 14.95 18.08 7.13
C GLY A 75 15.02 18.65 8.54
N ASP A 76 14.11 18.23 9.40
CA ASP A 76 14.10 18.63 10.82
C ASP A 76 15.14 17.79 11.59
N PRO A 77 16.19 18.41 12.17
CA PRO A 77 17.19 17.68 12.92
C PRO A 77 16.69 17.08 14.24
N ASP A 78 15.57 17.60 14.77
CA ASP A 78 14.96 17.10 15.99
C ASP A 78 14.01 15.92 15.75
N ASP A 79 13.74 15.59 14.50
CA ASP A 79 12.91 14.44 14.14
C ASP A 79 13.63 13.12 14.48
N PRO A 80 13.05 12.25 15.31
CA PRO A 80 13.69 11.01 15.75
C PRO A 80 13.96 10.02 14.61
N MET A 81 13.12 10.02 13.56
CA MET A 81 13.21 9.08 12.45
C MET A 81 14.24 9.50 11.40
N ASN A 82 14.12 10.71 10.88
CA ASN A 82 15.00 11.17 9.80
C ASN A 82 16.18 12.02 10.29
N LYS A 83 16.18 12.53 11.55
CA LYS A 83 17.29 13.28 12.18
C LYS A 83 17.91 14.29 11.20
N GLY A 84 17.08 15.10 10.55
CA GLY A 84 17.50 16.06 9.53
C GLY A 84 17.75 15.47 8.13
N GLY A 85 17.67 14.16 7.95
CA GLY A 85 17.79 13.51 6.64
C GLY A 85 16.53 13.75 5.80
N VAL A 86 16.70 14.13 4.54
CA VAL A 86 15.61 14.26 3.57
C VAL A 86 16.10 13.84 2.17
N CYS A 87 15.25 13.17 1.43
CA CYS A 87 15.59 12.70 0.08
C CYS A 87 15.16 13.69 -1.01
N ALA A 88 15.59 13.43 -2.25
CA ALA A 88 15.24 14.25 -3.42
C ALA A 88 13.72 14.45 -3.58
N LYS A 89 12.91 13.44 -3.26
CA LYS A 89 11.43 13.55 -3.33
C LYS A 89 10.87 14.61 -2.40
N GLY A 90 11.34 14.63 -1.14
CA GLY A 90 10.88 15.60 -0.15
C GLY A 90 11.34 17.02 -0.49
N LEU A 91 12.58 17.19 -0.95
CA LEU A 91 13.09 18.49 -1.40
C LEU A 91 12.34 19.02 -2.61
N ALA A 92 11.95 18.14 -3.54
CA ALA A 92 11.17 18.49 -4.72
C ALA A 92 9.72 18.92 -4.40
N GLY A 93 9.28 18.80 -3.15
CA GLY A 93 7.96 19.30 -2.72
C GLY A 93 7.75 20.79 -3.03
N ILE A 94 8.81 21.59 -3.02
CA ILE A 94 8.73 23.00 -3.44
C ILE A 94 8.43 23.14 -4.94
N GLN A 95 8.94 22.24 -5.77
CA GLN A 95 8.68 22.23 -7.21
C GLN A 95 7.29 21.65 -7.51
N ALA A 96 6.77 20.74 -6.68
CA ALA A 96 5.38 20.30 -6.76
C ALA A 96 4.43 21.45 -6.42
N LEU A 97 4.71 22.17 -5.34
CA LEU A 97 3.89 23.32 -4.90
C LEU A 97 3.74 24.40 -5.97
N TYR A 98 4.85 24.77 -6.62
CA TYR A 98 4.88 25.85 -7.63
C TYR A 98 4.92 25.36 -9.07
N ASN A 99 4.53 24.10 -9.30
CA ASN A 99 4.48 23.52 -10.62
C ASN A 99 3.56 24.32 -11.56
N PRO A 100 3.99 24.71 -12.77
CA PRO A 100 3.13 25.38 -13.72
C PRO A 100 1.90 24.58 -14.12
N ASN A 101 1.95 23.24 -14.00
CA ASN A 101 0.83 22.34 -14.25
C ASN A 101 -0.13 22.17 -13.06
N ARG A 102 -0.03 23.01 -12.02
CA ARG A 102 -1.03 23.03 -10.96
C ARG A 102 -2.41 23.34 -11.54
N ILE A 103 -3.41 22.58 -11.09
CA ILE A 103 -4.81 22.93 -11.31
C ILE A 103 -5.10 24.07 -10.34
N LYS A 104 -5.40 25.26 -10.90
CA LYS A 104 -5.53 26.49 -10.13
C LYS A 104 -6.97 26.81 -9.76
N TYR A 105 -7.90 26.38 -10.58
CA TYR A 105 -9.33 26.72 -10.51
C TYR A 105 -10.16 25.51 -10.89
N PRO A 106 -11.45 25.42 -10.50
CA PRO A 106 -12.35 24.46 -11.09
C PRO A 106 -12.47 24.67 -12.61
N MET A 107 -12.32 23.58 -13.35
CA MET A 107 -12.32 23.60 -14.81
C MET A 107 -13.38 22.65 -15.36
N LYS A 108 -14.10 23.10 -16.37
CA LYS A 108 -15.08 22.33 -17.12
C LYS A 108 -14.61 22.12 -18.55
N ARG A 109 -14.73 20.91 -19.05
CA ARG A 109 -14.46 20.59 -20.44
C ARG A 109 -15.51 21.22 -21.37
N ILE A 110 -15.07 21.86 -22.44
CA ILE A 110 -15.96 22.51 -23.43
C ILE A 110 -15.96 21.81 -24.80
N GLY A 111 -15.03 20.94 -25.06
CA GLY A 111 -14.95 20.15 -26.29
C GLY A 111 -15.37 18.69 -26.08
N GLU A 112 -15.03 17.82 -27.03
CA GLU A 112 -15.16 16.38 -26.85
C GLU A 112 -14.21 15.90 -25.75
N ARG A 113 -14.54 14.78 -25.12
CA ARG A 113 -13.67 14.15 -24.11
C ARG A 113 -12.31 13.83 -24.75
N GLY A 114 -11.21 14.22 -24.11
CA GLY A 114 -9.86 14.10 -24.65
C GLY A 114 -9.41 15.25 -25.56
N SER A 115 -10.26 16.26 -25.85
CA SER A 115 -9.87 17.41 -26.68
C SER A 115 -8.93 18.40 -25.97
N ASN A 116 -8.72 18.27 -24.68
CA ASN A 116 -7.96 19.20 -23.83
C ASN A 116 -8.41 20.66 -23.93
N GLN A 117 -9.74 20.88 -24.09
CA GLN A 117 -10.32 22.21 -24.15
C GLN A 117 -11.12 22.49 -22.87
N TRP A 118 -10.72 23.52 -22.16
CA TRP A 118 -11.22 23.80 -20.81
C TRP A 118 -11.66 25.25 -20.64
N GLU A 119 -12.72 25.44 -19.84
CA GLU A 119 -13.10 26.75 -19.32
C GLU A 119 -13.04 26.76 -17.79
N ARG A 120 -12.61 27.89 -17.24
CA ARG A 120 -12.68 28.13 -15.81
C ARG A 120 -14.12 28.41 -15.40
N ILE A 121 -14.58 27.73 -14.35
CA ILE A 121 -15.88 27.93 -13.73
C ILE A 121 -15.71 28.23 -12.23
N SER A 122 -16.78 28.68 -11.56
CA SER A 122 -16.77 28.83 -10.11
C SER A 122 -16.94 27.48 -9.39
N TRP A 123 -16.55 27.42 -8.13
CA TRP A 123 -16.83 26.27 -7.29
C TRP A 123 -18.33 25.94 -7.20
N GLU A 124 -19.17 26.97 -7.01
CA GLU A 124 -20.63 26.82 -6.96
C GLU A 124 -21.18 26.18 -8.23
N GLN A 125 -20.77 26.70 -9.39
CA GLN A 125 -21.15 26.15 -10.68
C GLN A 125 -20.68 24.70 -10.85
N ALA A 126 -19.43 24.40 -10.50
CA ALA A 126 -18.89 23.04 -10.61
C ALA A 126 -19.68 22.03 -9.77
N ILE A 127 -19.90 22.35 -8.50
CA ILE A 127 -20.63 21.45 -7.58
C ILE A 127 -22.09 21.30 -8.02
N ASP A 128 -22.75 22.39 -8.41
CA ASP A 128 -24.15 22.32 -8.84
C ASP A 128 -24.31 21.48 -10.11
N GLU A 129 -23.50 21.71 -11.16
CA GLU A 129 -23.59 20.94 -12.40
C GLU A 129 -23.25 19.44 -12.19
N ILE A 130 -22.22 19.14 -11.42
CA ILE A 130 -21.87 17.75 -11.07
C ILE A 130 -23.02 17.09 -10.30
N CYS A 131 -23.57 17.77 -9.29
CA CYS A 131 -24.67 17.23 -8.49
C CYS A 131 -25.98 17.09 -9.28
N ASP A 132 -26.22 17.89 -10.32
CA ASP A 132 -27.39 17.70 -11.21
C ASP A 132 -27.32 16.34 -11.92
N VAL A 133 -26.18 16.01 -12.51
CA VAL A 133 -25.98 14.73 -13.18
C VAL A 133 -26.03 13.57 -12.16
N MET A 134 -25.36 13.74 -11.00
CA MET A 134 -25.39 12.72 -9.95
C MET A 134 -26.83 12.43 -9.49
N TRP A 135 -27.59 13.48 -9.21
CA TRP A 135 -28.98 13.33 -8.74
C TRP A 135 -29.90 12.71 -9.80
N GLU A 136 -29.72 13.05 -11.07
CA GLU A 136 -30.45 12.45 -12.18
C GLU A 136 -30.25 10.94 -12.22
N TYR A 137 -28.99 10.46 -12.15
CA TYR A 137 -28.70 9.02 -12.19
C TYR A 137 -29.05 8.31 -10.88
N TYR A 138 -28.94 8.98 -9.74
CA TYR A 138 -29.45 8.42 -8.48
C TYR A 138 -30.95 8.13 -8.54
N GLN A 139 -31.72 9.06 -9.08
CA GLN A 139 -33.18 8.87 -9.21
C GLN A 139 -33.55 7.78 -10.23
N LYS A 140 -32.75 7.59 -11.26
CA LYS A 140 -33.01 6.59 -12.30
C LYS A 140 -32.54 5.18 -11.93
N GLU A 141 -31.36 5.07 -11.37
CA GLU A 141 -30.65 3.79 -11.24
C GLU A 141 -30.19 3.51 -9.78
N GLY A 142 -30.40 4.46 -8.87
CA GLY A 142 -30.01 4.33 -7.47
C GLY A 142 -28.50 4.47 -7.24
N PRO A 143 -28.02 4.06 -6.06
CA PRO A 143 -26.63 4.25 -5.66
C PRO A 143 -25.61 3.47 -6.50
N LYS A 144 -26.01 2.41 -7.18
CA LYS A 144 -25.15 1.57 -8.05
C LYS A 144 -24.60 2.33 -9.27
N SER A 145 -25.16 3.51 -9.59
CA SER A 145 -24.70 4.37 -10.69
C SER A 145 -23.32 4.99 -10.47
N LEU A 146 -22.78 5.01 -9.24
CA LEU A 146 -21.57 5.73 -8.85
C LEU A 146 -20.38 4.80 -8.56
N VAL A 147 -19.22 5.19 -9.06
CA VAL A 147 -17.90 4.72 -8.61
C VAL A 147 -17.16 5.90 -8.00
N CYS A 148 -16.75 5.78 -6.74
CA CYS A 148 -15.79 6.66 -6.12
C CYS A 148 -14.43 6.00 -6.10
N SER A 149 -13.42 6.67 -6.65
CA SER A 149 -12.07 6.16 -6.77
C SER A 149 -11.07 7.07 -6.05
N THR A 150 -10.01 6.47 -5.53
CA THR A 150 -8.92 7.21 -4.90
C THR A 150 -7.58 6.74 -5.42
N GLY A 151 -6.55 7.60 -5.32
CA GLY A 151 -5.17 7.18 -5.48
C GLY A 151 -4.70 6.47 -4.22
N GLY A 152 -3.97 5.38 -4.37
CA GLY A 152 -3.36 4.67 -3.25
C GLY A 152 -2.13 5.38 -2.71
N GLY A 153 -1.61 4.86 -1.62
CA GLY A 153 -0.30 5.23 -1.14
C GLY A 153 -0.25 6.35 -0.10
N GLY A 154 -0.87 6.11 1.04
CA GLY A 154 -0.54 6.86 2.27
C GLY A 154 -0.98 8.30 2.29
N ASN A 155 -2.04 8.61 1.59
CA ASN A 155 -2.72 9.88 1.80
C ASN A 155 -3.78 9.67 2.90
N PRO A 156 -3.69 10.44 3.99
CA PRO A 156 -4.58 10.29 5.13
C PRO A 156 -6.06 10.39 4.80
N GLN A 157 -6.40 11.10 3.75
CA GLN A 157 -7.81 11.24 3.35
C GLN A 157 -8.30 10.14 2.41
N PHE A 158 -7.60 9.02 2.29
CA PHE A 158 -7.97 8.01 1.29
C PHE A 158 -9.35 7.35 1.53
N PHE A 159 -9.87 7.37 2.75
CA PHE A 159 -11.23 6.91 3.05
C PHE A 159 -12.33 7.95 2.76
N SER A 160 -11.98 9.19 2.43
CA SER A 160 -12.99 10.23 2.17
C SER A 160 -14.01 9.85 1.08
N PRO A 161 -13.64 9.15 -0.01
CA PRO A 161 -14.61 8.65 -0.97
C PRO A 161 -15.55 7.59 -0.38
N ALA A 162 -15.05 6.70 0.47
CA ALA A 162 -15.86 5.67 1.13
C ALA A 162 -16.85 6.29 2.13
N ARG A 163 -16.46 7.37 2.84
CA ARG A 163 -17.37 8.17 3.65
C ARG A 163 -18.49 8.76 2.81
N PHE A 164 -18.15 9.30 1.65
CA PHE A 164 -19.15 9.85 0.74
C PHE A 164 -20.12 8.78 0.22
N LEU A 165 -19.64 7.55 -0.06
CA LEU A 165 -20.51 6.45 -0.46
C LEU A 165 -21.50 6.05 0.64
N SER A 166 -21.15 6.21 1.91
CA SER A 166 -22.12 6.06 3.01
C SER A 166 -23.24 7.09 2.92
N VAL A 167 -22.92 8.33 2.56
CA VAL A 167 -23.92 9.38 2.30
C VAL A 167 -24.73 9.10 1.04
N TRP A 168 -24.07 8.67 -0.01
CA TRP A 168 -24.73 8.28 -1.26
C TRP A 168 -25.67 7.08 -1.08
N GLY A 169 -25.34 6.17 -0.15
CA GLY A 169 -26.15 5.01 0.24
C GLY A 169 -25.74 3.70 -0.43
N GLY A 170 -24.60 3.65 -1.09
CA GLY A 170 -24.08 2.47 -1.80
C GLY A 170 -23.13 2.85 -2.92
N GLY A 171 -23.02 2.02 -3.93
CA GLY A 171 -22.12 2.22 -5.07
C GLY A 171 -20.77 1.53 -4.89
N ASN A 172 -19.82 1.85 -5.75
CA ASN A 172 -18.55 1.15 -5.84
C ASN A 172 -17.41 2.03 -5.33
N PHE A 173 -16.52 1.44 -4.54
CA PHE A 173 -15.29 2.06 -4.09
C PHE A 173 -14.09 1.38 -4.70
N PHE A 174 -13.23 2.11 -5.36
CA PHE A 174 -11.98 1.59 -5.88
C PHE A 174 -10.79 2.34 -5.29
N GLU A 175 -9.91 1.58 -4.67
CA GLU A 175 -8.62 2.03 -4.16
C GLU A 175 -7.55 1.03 -4.63
N PRO A 176 -6.46 1.48 -5.29
CA PRO A 176 -5.47 0.57 -5.87
C PRO A 176 -4.80 -0.37 -4.86
N GLY A 177 -4.72 0.02 -3.60
CA GLY A 177 -4.18 -0.81 -2.54
C GLY A 177 -4.98 -2.08 -2.27
N CYS A 178 -6.28 -2.05 -2.58
CA CYS A 178 -7.18 -3.16 -2.27
C CYS A 178 -6.86 -4.46 -3.02
N ALA A 179 -6.46 -4.36 -4.29
CA ALA A 179 -6.15 -5.55 -5.09
C ALA A 179 -4.79 -5.49 -5.79
N GLN A 180 -3.96 -4.49 -5.48
CA GLN A 180 -2.71 -4.24 -6.20
C GLN A 180 -1.56 -3.79 -5.30
N CYS A 181 -1.76 -3.60 -3.99
CA CYS A 181 -0.74 -2.98 -3.17
C CYS A 181 -0.61 -3.59 -1.77
N TYR A 182 -1.55 -3.42 -0.86
CA TYR A 182 -1.32 -3.77 0.55
C TYR A 182 -2.42 -4.61 1.20
N LEU A 183 -3.65 -4.63 0.67
CA LEU A 183 -4.75 -5.34 1.32
C LEU A 183 -4.48 -6.84 1.52
N PRO A 184 -3.93 -7.60 0.55
CA PRO A 184 -3.64 -9.01 0.77
C PRO A 184 -2.75 -9.25 1.99
N ARG A 185 -1.63 -8.51 2.10
CA ARG A 185 -0.71 -8.63 3.24
C ARG A 185 -1.39 -8.23 4.55
N ASN A 186 -1.89 -7.01 4.63
CA ASN A 186 -2.44 -6.47 5.87
C ASN A 186 -3.62 -7.28 6.39
N HIS A 187 -4.52 -7.72 5.51
CA HIS A 187 -5.67 -8.50 5.91
C HIS A 187 -5.28 -9.92 6.35
N MET A 188 -4.35 -10.58 5.65
CA MET A 188 -3.90 -11.92 6.06
C MET A 188 -3.14 -11.88 7.39
N GLU A 189 -2.25 -10.92 7.58
CA GLU A 189 -1.57 -10.75 8.87
C GLU A 189 -2.58 -10.50 10.01
N PHE A 190 -3.56 -9.61 9.76
CA PHE A 190 -4.66 -9.40 10.70
C PHE A 190 -5.37 -10.71 11.04
N CYS A 191 -5.65 -11.54 10.06
CA CYS A 191 -6.34 -12.81 10.27
C CYS A 191 -5.50 -13.83 11.03
N LEU A 192 -4.19 -13.93 10.74
CA LEU A 192 -3.35 -14.98 11.29
C LEU A 192 -2.77 -14.64 12.68
N ASN A 193 -2.49 -13.39 12.95
CA ASN A 193 -1.83 -12.97 14.20
C ASN A 193 -2.58 -11.86 14.96
N GLY A 194 -3.76 -11.48 14.46
CA GLY A 194 -4.63 -10.52 15.15
C GLY A 194 -4.08 -9.10 15.19
N THR A 195 -3.34 -8.71 14.18
CA THR A 195 -2.87 -7.33 14.06
C THR A 195 -4.07 -6.42 13.93
N ALA A 196 -4.24 -5.52 14.89
CA ALA A 196 -5.31 -4.52 14.82
C ALA A 196 -5.05 -3.46 13.75
N ASP A 197 -3.90 -3.50 13.15
CA ASP A 197 -3.45 -2.45 12.28
C ASP A 197 -3.24 -2.91 10.86
N THR A 198 -3.90 -2.20 10.08
CA THR A 198 -3.87 -2.15 8.65
C THR A 198 -2.87 -1.12 8.17
N SER A 199 -1.73 -1.02 8.83
CA SER A 199 -0.79 -0.04 8.41
C SER A 199 -0.43 -0.25 6.97
N LEU A 200 -0.69 0.79 6.33
CA LEU A 200 -0.38 1.04 4.95
C LEU A 200 1.01 0.52 4.60
N ALA A 201 1.05 -0.48 3.75
CA ALA A 201 2.16 -0.90 2.89
C ALA A 201 3.55 -1.19 3.52
N ASP A 202 3.86 -0.58 4.64
CA ASP A 202 5.18 -0.64 5.27
C ASP A 202 5.10 -1.10 6.74
N GLY A 203 3.97 -1.68 7.14
CA GLY A 203 3.71 -2.10 8.51
C GLY A 203 4.80 -2.94 9.12
N PRO A 204 5.06 -4.12 8.60
CA PRO A 204 6.12 -5.00 9.11
C PRO A 204 7.51 -4.36 9.05
N VAL A 205 7.80 -3.65 7.97
CA VAL A 205 9.08 -2.95 7.78
C VAL A 205 9.33 -1.90 8.86
N THR A 206 8.29 -1.21 9.25
CA THR A 206 8.37 -0.13 10.23
C THR A 206 8.77 -0.65 11.60
N GLU A 207 8.22 -1.77 11.99
CA GLU A 207 8.45 -2.35 13.32
C GLU A 207 9.91 -2.78 13.53
N VAL A 208 10.55 -3.27 12.50
CA VAL A 208 11.97 -3.63 12.53
C VAL A 208 12.88 -2.43 12.82
N TYR A 209 12.41 -1.20 12.58
CA TYR A 209 13.19 0.02 12.83
C TYR A 209 13.14 0.53 14.25
N LEU A 210 12.10 0.20 15.02
CA LEU A 210 11.95 0.69 16.39
C LEU A 210 13.18 0.45 17.27
N PRO A 211 13.77 -0.73 17.28
CA PRO A 211 14.98 -0.99 18.05
C PRO A 211 16.13 -0.03 17.77
N GLY A 212 16.30 0.42 16.52
CA GLY A 212 17.33 1.37 16.15
C GLY A 212 17.06 2.81 16.59
N LEU A 213 15.87 3.09 17.11
CA LEU A 213 15.44 4.41 17.57
C LEU A 213 15.38 4.51 19.09
N LEU A 214 15.35 3.39 19.80
CA LEU A 214 15.34 3.34 21.25
C LEU A 214 16.76 3.38 21.82
N PRO A 215 16.93 3.89 23.05
CA PRO A 215 18.17 3.73 23.81
C PRO A 215 18.54 2.25 23.99
N GLU A 216 19.84 1.95 23.97
CA GLU A 216 20.36 0.56 24.07
C GLU A 216 19.88 -0.20 25.32
N ASP A 217 19.62 0.51 26.41
CA ASP A 217 19.13 -0.05 27.67
C ASP A 217 17.64 -0.39 27.67
N LYS A 218 16.88 0.06 26.65
CA LYS A 218 15.43 -0.12 26.57
C LYS A 218 14.98 -1.00 25.41
N CYS A 219 15.89 -1.46 24.58
CA CYS A 219 15.56 -2.17 23.37
C CYS A 219 16.57 -3.28 23.05
N THR A 220 16.07 -4.43 22.62
CA THR A 220 16.88 -5.45 21.98
C THR A 220 16.96 -5.15 20.50
N PRO A 221 18.14 -4.87 19.93
CA PRO A 221 18.26 -4.59 18.51
C PRO A 221 17.81 -5.78 17.67
N THR A 222 17.22 -5.50 16.51
CA THR A 222 16.94 -6.52 15.49
C THR A 222 18.24 -7.17 15.05
N LYS A 223 18.29 -8.50 15.09
CA LYS A 223 19.50 -9.29 14.76
C LYS A 223 19.54 -9.70 13.30
N SER A 224 18.40 -10.03 12.72
CA SER A 224 18.29 -10.31 11.29
C SER A 224 17.02 -9.72 10.70
N TYR A 225 17.10 -9.30 9.43
CA TYR A 225 15.99 -8.72 8.70
C TYR A 225 15.94 -9.26 7.28
N VAL A 226 14.81 -9.88 6.94
CA VAL A 226 14.52 -10.38 5.60
C VAL A 226 13.68 -9.35 4.85
N MET A 227 14.23 -8.76 3.81
CA MET A 227 13.58 -7.81 2.92
C MET A 227 13.08 -8.54 1.67
N TRP A 228 11.82 -8.92 1.67
CA TRP A 228 11.19 -9.68 0.58
C TRP A 228 10.43 -8.77 -0.36
N GLY A 229 11.03 -8.39 -1.48
CA GLY A 229 10.44 -7.47 -2.45
C GLY A 229 10.23 -6.04 -1.94
N VAL A 230 10.84 -5.70 -0.80
CA VAL A 230 10.80 -4.37 -0.19
C VAL A 230 12.16 -3.69 -0.28
N GLY A 231 12.18 -2.37 -0.45
CA GLY A 231 13.43 -1.61 -0.59
C GLY A 231 13.42 -0.34 0.25
N PRO A 232 13.80 -0.39 1.54
CA PRO A 232 13.85 0.78 2.41
C PRO A 232 14.69 1.93 1.85
N SER A 233 15.82 1.62 1.20
CA SER A 233 16.69 2.61 0.56
C SER A 233 16.04 3.28 -0.66
N TYR A 234 15.02 2.70 -1.27
CA TYR A 234 14.29 3.29 -2.38
C TYR A 234 13.10 4.11 -1.94
N HIS A 235 12.26 3.59 -1.07
CA HIS A 235 11.05 4.30 -0.70
C HIS A 235 11.26 5.33 0.40
N GLY A 236 12.13 5.07 1.35
CA GLY A 236 12.36 5.89 2.53
C GLY A 236 13.79 6.32 2.75
N THR A 237 14.52 6.71 1.71
CA THR A 237 15.95 7.03 1.76
C THR A 237 16.37 7.95 2.93
N GLY A 238 15.54 8.92 3.29
CA GLY A 238 15.85 9.89 4.36
C GLY A 238 15.54 9.38 5.77
N SER A 239 14.73 8.34 5.94
CA SER A 239 14.31 7.78 7.23
C SER A 239 14.54 6.28 7.30
N THR A 240 13.64 5.45 6.80
CA THR A 240 13.73 3.99 6.92
C THR A 240 15.03 3.42 6.35
N GLY A 241 15.48 3.88 5.20
CA GLY A 241 16.77 3.47 4.63
C GLY A 241 17.97 3.84 5.52
N ARG A 242 17.87 4.97 6.23
CA ARG A 242 18.87 5.36 7.21
C ARG A 242 18.85 4.45 8.43
N VAL A 243 17.66 4.18 8.98
CA VAL A 243 17.53 3.31 10.16
C VAL A 243 18.05 1.89 9.87
N VAL A 244 17.72 1.30 8.71
CA VAL A 244 18.29 0.01 8.28
C VAL A 244 19.82 0.08 8.20
N THR A 245 20.37 1.20 7.73
CA THR A 245 21.83 1.39 7.68
C THR A 245 22.43 1.47 9.09
N ASP A 246 21.80 2.16 10.02
CA ASP A 246 22.23 2.27 11.41
C ASP A 246 22.19 0.90 12.12
N LEU A 247 21.12 0.12 11.94
CA LEU A 247 20.99 -1.24 12.48
C LEU A 247 22.05 -2.19 11.91
N ARG A 248 22.34 -2.11 10.61
CA ARG A 248 23.43 -2.90 10.00
C ARG A 248 24.79 -2.55 10.57
N ASN A 249 25.04 -1.27 10.80
CA ASN A 249 26.27 -0.83 11.48
C ASN A 249 26.35 -1.32 12.94
N ALA A 250 25.21 -1.57 13.57
CA ALA A 250 25.11 -2.17 14.89
C ALA A 250 25.20 -3.73 14.87
N GLY A 251 25.30 -4.34 13.70
CA GLY A 251 25.53 -5.78 13.54
C GLY A 251 24.34 -6.59 13.02
N MET A 252 23.21 -5.95 12.68
CA MET A 252 22.07 -6.63 12.06
C MET A 252 22.48 -7.27 10.73
N LYS A 253 22.13 -8.55 10.58
CA LYS A 253 22.27 -9.29 9.33
C LYS A 253 21.06 -9.07 8.41
N THR A 254 21.28 -9.07 7.11
CA THR A 254 20.22 -8.81 6.14
C THR A 254 20.19 -9.84 5.01
N VAL A 255 18.98 -10.31 4.72
CA VAL A 255 18.67 -11.08 3.52
C VAL A 255 17.79 -10.24 2.63
N VAL A 256 18.09 -10.18 1.33
CA VAL A 256 17.24 -9.48 0.35
C VAL A 256 16.78 -10.45 -0.73
N ILE A 257 15.48 -10.54 -0.92
CA ILE A 257 14.82 -11.34 -1.96
C ILE A 257 14.16 -10.37 -2.92
N ASP A 258 14.81 -10.10 -4.04
CA ASP A 258 14.35 -9.15 -5.09
C ASP A 258 14.99 -9.56 -6.42
N PRO A 259 14.25 -9.59 -7.54
CA PRO A 259 14.81 -9.86 -8.86
C PRO A 259 15.95 -8.92 -9.28
N ARG A 260 16.04 -7.76 -8.63
CA ARG A 260 17.02 -6.71 -8.95
C ARG A 260 18.08 -6.60 -7.87
N LEU A 261 19.31 -6.30 -8.28
CA LEU A 261 20.34 -5.84 -7.37
C LEU A 261 20.05 -4.39 -6.93
N THR A 262 19.18 -4.26 -5.94
CA THR A 262 18.84 -2.96 -5.33
C THR A 262 19.98 -2.46 -4.44
N PRO A 263 20.00 -1.20 -3.97
CA PRO A 263 20.99 -0.74 -2.99
C PRO A 263 20.98 -1.56 -1.69
N ASP A 264 19.81 -2.05 -1.28
CA ASP A 264 19.70 -2.94 -0.12
C ASP A 264 20.30 -4.32 -0.43
N ALA A 265 19.99 -4.90 -1.60
CA ALA A 265 20.55 -6.16 -2.08
C ALA A 265 22.08 -6.12 -2.25
N ALA A 266 22.60 -5.02 -2.78
CA ALA A 266 24.05 -4.83 -2.95
C ALA A 266 24.84 -4.79 -1.63
N ARG A 267 24.17 -4.67 -0.50
CA ARG A 267 24.74 -4.63 0.85
C ARG A 267 24.24 -5.76 1.75
N ALA A 268 23.38 -6.62 1.24
CA ALA A 268 22.86 -7.76 1.98
C ALA A 268 23.98 -8.79 2.28
N ASP A 269 23.84 -9.50 3.38
CA ASP A 269 24.66 -10.68 3.65
C ASP A 269 24.34 -11.77 2.62
N VAL A 270 23.05 -11.94 2.26
CA VAL A 270 22.61 -12.81 1.16
C VAL A 270 21.60 -12.07 0.29
N TRP A 271 21.78 -12.13 -1.03
CA TRP A 271 20.81 -11.70 -2.03
C TRP A 271 20.32 -12.88 -2.84
N LEU A 272 19.01 -13.06 -2.92
CA LEU A 272 18.32 -14.06 -3.73
C LEU A 272 17.62 -13.39 -4.91
N PRO A 273 18.18 -13.45 -6.13
CA PRO A 273 17.58 -12.88 -7.35
C PRO A 273 16.43 -13.74 -7.88
N ILE A 274 15.33 -13.77 -7.15
CA ILE A 274 14.18 -14.64 -7.39
C ILE A 274 13.53 -14.41 -8.75
N ARG A 275 13.07 -15.47 -9.40
CA ARG A 275 12.20 -15.39 -10.56
C ARG A 275 10.87 -14.69 -10.18
N PRO A 276 10.44 -13.64 -10.88
CA PRO A 276 9.17 -12.96 -10.57
C PRO A 276 7.98 -13.91 -10.52
N GLY A 277 7.19 -13.83 -9.43
CA GLY A 277 5.97 -14.60 -9.24
C GLY A 277 6.15 -15.95 -8.55
N THR A 278 7.36 -16.32 -8.11
CA THR A 278 7.63 -17.61 -7.45
C THR A 278 7.84 -17.51 -5.95
N ASP A 279 7.48 -16.41 -5.36
CA ASP A 279 7.67 -16.09 -3.94
C ASP A 279 7.14 -17.18 -3.01
N VAL A 280 5.91 -17.65 -3.25
CA VAL A 280 5.27 -18.69 -2.42
C VAL A 280 6.01 -20.05 -2.48
N ALA A 281 6.56 -20.41 -3.64
CA ALA A 281 7.37 -21.63 -3.74
C ALA A 281 8.59 -21.59 -2.81
N LEU A 282 9.24 -20.43 -2.74
CA LEU A 282 10.37 -20.20 -1.83
C LEU A 282 9.92 -20.20 -0.37
N MET A 283 8.78 -19.57 -0.03
CA MET A 283 8.23 -19.55 1.33
C MET A 283 7.89 -20.95 1.82
N LEU A 284 7.25 -21.76 0.99
CA LEU A 284 6.92 -23.15 1.33
C LEU A 284 8.18 -23.98 1.62
N ALA A 285 9.26 -23.77 0.87
CA ALA A 285 10.53 -24.44 1.15
C ALA A 285 11.18 -23.95 2.44
N TRP A 286 11.07 -22.67 2.78
CA TRP A 286 11.56 -22.15 4.07
C TRP A 286 10.77 -22.76 5.23
N ILE A 287 9.44 -22.81 5.14
CA ILE A 287 8.57 -23.44 6.14
C ILE A 287 8.93 -24.92 6.30
N ASN A 288 9.09 -25.65 5.18
CA ASN A 288 9.48 -27.05 5.22
C ASN A 288 10.84 -27.26 5.92
N TYR A 289 11.85 -26.45 5.54
CA TYR A 289 13.17 -26.53 6.15
C TYR A 289 13.13 -26.27 7.67
N ILE A 290 12.38 -25.28 8.12
CA ILE A 290 12.21 -24.97 9.54
C ILE A 290 11.56 -26.13 10.29
N ILE A 291 10.51 -26.74 9.74
CA ILE A 291 9.80 -27.86 10.37
C ILE A 291 10.65 -29.13 10.40
N GLU A 292 11.25 -29.51 9.28
CA GLU A 292 12.04 -30.76 9.19
C GLU A 292 13.32 -30.73 10.03
N ASN A 293 13.89 -29.54 10.26
CA ASN A 293 15.08 -29.37 11.10
C ASN A 293 14.75 -28.98 12.55
N GLU A 294 13.46 -29.00 12.93
CA GLU A 294 12.98 -28.68 14.29
C GLU A 294 13.44 -27.27 14.78
N LEU A 295 13.49 -26.26 13.89
CA LEU A 295 14.02 -24.92 14.18
C LEU A 295 12.94 -23.94 14.69
N TRP A 296 11.68 -24.33 14.68
CA TRP A 296 10.55 -23.52 15.12
C TRP A 296 10.56 -23.29 16.65
N ASP A 297 9.95 -22.21 17.13
CA ASP A 297 9.83 -21.92 18.58
C ASP A 297 8.81 -22.86 19.23
N HIS A 298 9.34 -23.85 19.97
CA HIS A 298 8.53 -24.93 20.57
C HIS A 298 7.51 -24.41 21.60
N ASP A 299 7.91 -23.46 22.43
CA ASP A 299 7.04 -22.96 23.50
C ASP A 299 6.00 -22.01 22.92
N PHE A 300 6.38 -21.07 22.05
CA PHE A 300 5.44 -20.17 21.41
C PHE A 300 4.42 -20.93 20.55
N CYS A 301 4.87 -21.85 19.73
CA CYS A 301 3.99 -22.67 18.86
C CYS A 301 3.01 -23.52 19.66
N ARG A 302 3.45 -24.07 20.79
CA ARG A 302 2.57 -24.88 21.68
C ARG A 302 1.52 -24.04 22.39
N GLU A 303 1.89 -22.89 22.91
CA GLU A 303 1.06 -22.09 23.83
C GLU A 303 0.24 -21.01 23.11
N TRP A 304 0.82 -20.41 22.09
CA TRP A 304 0.28 -19.21 21.45
C TRP A 304 -0.12 -19.39 20.00
N THR A 305 -0.24 -20.66 19.52
CA THR A 305 -0.75 -20.94 18.17
C THR A 305 -1.86 -21.98 18.17
N ASN A 306 -2.55 -22.11 17.03
CA ASN A 306 -3.52 -23.17 16.79
C ASN A 306 -2.89 -24.44 16.16
N LEU A 307 -1.58 -24.54 16.09
CA LEU A 307 -0.89 -25.69 15.50
C LEU A 307 -1.20 -27.03 16.19
N PRO A 308 -1.39 -27.10 17.53
CA PRO A 308 -1.76 -28.36 18.18
C PRO A 308 -3.24 -28.73 18.05
N PHE A 309 -4.10 -27.85 17.47
CA PHE A 309 -5.53 -28.10 17.38
C PHE A 309 -5.84 -29.24 16.41
N LEU A 310 -6.82 -30.04 16.77
CA LEU A 310 -7.32 -31.12 15.92
C LEU A 310 -8.26 -30.57 14.84
N VAL A 311 -8.12 -31.14 13.65
CA VAL A 311 -8.81 -30.68 12.43
C VAL A 311 -9.68 -31.79 11.85
N HIS A 312 -10.89 -31.45 11.45
CA HIS A 312 -11.80 -32.33 10.71
C HIS A 312 -11.21 -32.73 9.35
N GLU A 313 -11.23 -34.01 9.02
CA GLU A 313 -10.70 -34.49 7.74
C GLU A 313 -11.55 -34.05 6.53
N ASP A 314 -12.86 -33.89 6.70
CA ASP A 314 -13.79 -33.54 5.64
C ASP A 314 -13.97 -32.03 5.45
N THR A 315 -14.24 -31.28 6.53
CA THR A 315 -14.46 -29.83 6.46
C THR A 315 -13.18 -29.02 6.50
N ARG A 316 -12.09 -29.61 7.05
CA ARG A 316 -10.80 -28.95 7.32
C ARG A 316 -10.90 -27.78 8.30
N LEU A 317 -12.00 -27.70 9.04
CA LEU A 317 -12.15 -26.77 10.17
C LEU A 317 -11.55 -27.38 11.43
N THR A 318 -11.14 -26.54 12.35
CA THR A 318 -10.68 -26.98 13.69
C THR A 318 -11.84 -27.44 14.56
N TYR A 319 -11.68 -28.56 15.29
CA TYR A 319 -12.70 -29.08 16.19
C TYR A 319 -13.00 -28.12 17.35
N ARG A 320 -14.29 -27.87 17.60
CA ARG A 320 -14.75 -27.22 18.82
C ARG A 320 -14.99 -28.25 19.93
N ALA A 321 -14.66 -27.90 21.18
CA ALA A 321 -14.79 -28.84 22.30
C ALA A 321 -16.25 -29.29 22.53
N SER A 322 -17.23 -28.45 22.21
CA SER A 322 -18.67 -28.77 22.27
C SER A 322 -19.07 -29.91 21.34
N GLU A 323 -18.41 -30.06 20.19
CA GLU A 323 -18.74 -31.11 19.20
C GLU A 323 -18.44 -32.53 19.73
N LEU A 324 -17.47 -32.62 20.63
CA LEU A 324 -17.09 -33.87 21.28
C LEU A 324 -17.57 -34.00 22.72
N GLY A 325 -18.34 -33.02 23.20
CA GLY A 325 -18.81 -33.01 24.60
C GLY A 325 -17.69 -32.79 25.63
N LEU A 326 -16.56 -32.19 25.21
CA LEU A 326 -15.38 -31.97 26.07
C LEU A 326 -15.36 -30.58 26.71
N GLY A 327 -16.16 -29.63 26.19
CA GLY A 327 -16.20 -28.25 26.69
C GLY A 327 -17.21 -27.39 25.94
N THR A 328 -16.92 -26.10 25.79
CA THR A 328 -17.78 -25.11 25.18
C THR A 328 -17.54 -24.94 23.67
N GLU A 329 -18.35 -24.14 22.99
CA GLU A 329 -18.19 -23.80 21.60
C GLU A 329 -16.97 -22.87 21.34
N ASP A 330 -16.56 -22.12 22.36
CA ASP A 330 -15.42 -21.20 22.27
C ASP A 330 -14.07 -21.91 22.50
N GLU A 331 -14.08 -23.15 22.99
CA GLU A 331 -12.86 -23.94 23.23
C GLU A 331 -12.56 -24.87 22.07
N TYR A 332 -11.28 -25.09 21.83
CA TYR A 332 -10.76 -25.97 20.78
C TYR A 332 -10.29 -27.30 21.34
N VAL A 333 -10.10 -28.29 20.50
CA VAL A 333 -9.68 -29.65 20.89
C VAL A 333 -8.21 -29.89 20.55
N VAL A 334 -7.47 -30.46 21.52
CA VAL A 334 -6.11 -30.94 21.33
C VAL A 334 -5.99 -32.40 21.77
N TRP A 335 -4.94 -33.10 21.33
CA TRP A 335 -4.58 -34.40 21.88
C TRP A 335 -3.56 -34.21 23.00
N ASP A 336 -3.93 -34.60 24.22
CA ASP A 336 -3.04 -34.46 25.37
C ASP A 336 -2.19 -35.71 25.56
N LYS A 337 -0.85 -35.55 25.58
CA LYS A 337 0.12 -36.62 25.78
C LYS A 337 -0.04 -37.31 27.09
N LYS A 338 -0.42 -36.61 28.17
CA LYS A 338 -0.49 -37.12 29.53
C LYS A 338 -1.66 -38.06 29.73
N THR A 339 -2.80 -37.71 29.18
CA THR A 339 -4.02 -38.53 29.27
C THR A 339 -4.17 -39.48 28.08
N ASN A 340 -3.39 -39.26 27.01
CA ASN A 340 -3.50 -39.95 25.74
C ASN A 340 -4.93 -39.94 25.21
N SER A 341 -5.56 -38.76 25.23
CA SER A 341 -6.93 -38.54 24.82
C SER A 341 -7.18 -37.11 24.30
N ALA A 342 -8.26 -36.91 23.53
CA ALA A 342 -8.72 -35.60 23.17
C ALA A 342 -9.23 -34.83 24.38
N VAL A 343 -8.84 -33.56 24.54
CA VAL A 343 -9.25 -32.67 25.62
C VAL A 343 -9.53 -31.27 25.08
N ALA A 344 -10.33 -30.49 25.82
CA ALA A 344 -10.48 -29.07 25.53
C ALA A 344 -9.17 -28.32 25.82
N MET A 345 -8.75 -27.44 24.92
CA MET A 345 -7.60 -26.56 25.08
C MET A 345 -8.03 -25.32 25.87
N PRO A 346 -7.57 -25.13 27.11
CA PRO A 346 -7.95 -23.95 27.88
C PRO A 346 -7.29 -22.67 27.36
N TYR A 347 -7.92 -21.54 27.70
CA TYR A 347 -7.34 -20.22 27.52
C TYR A 347 -7.32 -19.49 28.88
N PRO A 348 -6.17 -18.95 29.32
CA PRO A 348 -4.84 -19.12 28.71
C PRO A 348 -4.31 -20.54 28.82
N PHE A 349 -3.17 -20.83 28.18
CA PHE A 349 -2.47 -22.08 28.31
C PHE A 349 -2.05 -22.31 29.79
N PRO A 350 -2.31 -23.49 30.38
CA PRO A 350 -2.13 -23.69 31.80
C PRO A 350 -0.65 -23.75 32.19
N ALA A 351 -0.22 -22.78 33.00
CA ALA A 351 1.16 -22.69 33.49
C ALA A 351 1.57 -23.84 34.45
N ASP A 352 0.59 -24.57 35.01
CA ASP A 352 0.82 -25.72 35.91
C ASP A 352 1.21 -27.00 35.15
N GLY A 353 1.25 -26.90 33.82
CA GLY A 353 1.53 -28.04 32.97
C GLY A 353 0.46 -29.14 33.02
N SER A 354 -0.79 -28.85 33.39
CA SER A 354 -1.90 -29.83 33.45
C SER A 354 -2.17 -30.49 32.08
N ILE A 355 -1.87 -29.82 30.99
CA ILE A 355 -2.01 -30.30 29.62
C ILE A 355 -0.64 -30.25 28.93
N ASP A 356 -0.34 -31.25 28.10
CA ASP A 356 0.83 -31.31 27.22
C ASP A 356 0.37 -31.72 25.80
N PRO A 357 -0.04 -30.76 24.93
CA PRO A 357 -0.60 -31.11 23.66
C PRO A 357 0.44 -31.72 22.69
N GLU A 358 0.00 -32.69 21.92
CA GLU A 358 0.78 -33.19 20.78
C GLU A 358 0.80 -32.15 19.67
N MET A 359 1.99 -31.86 19.16
CA MET A 359 2.17 -30.96 18.03
C MET A 359 1.92 -31.66 16.71
N PHE A 360 2.27 -32.96 16.62
CA PHE A 360 2.11 -33.75 15.40
C PHE A 360 1.33 -35.04 15.68
N GLY A 361 0.61 -35.51 14.67
CA GLY A 361 0.00 -36.84 14.72
C GLY A 361 -1.42 -36.90 14.17
N SER A 362 -1.95 -38.14 14.16
CA SER A 362 -3.31 -38.48 13.75
C SER A 362 -3.97 -39.34 14.84
N TYR A 363 -5.14 -39.00 15.28
CA TYR A 363 -5.75 -39.54 16.48
C TYR A 363 -7.21 -39.92 16.25
N GLY A 364 -7.61 -41.06 16.86
CA GLY A 364 -9.01 -41.47 16.89
C GLY A 364 -9.79 -40.75 17.98
N LEU A 365 -10.89 -40.09 17.60
CA LEU A 365 -11.72 -39.29 18.49
C LEU A 365 -12.83 -40.11 19.15
N PRO A 366 -13.45 -39.63 20.29
CA PRO A 366 -14.55 -40.31 20.99
C PRO A 366 -15.80 -40.53 20.11
N ASN A 367 -16.03 -39.69 19.12
CA ASN A 367 -17.13 -39.83 18.14
C ASN A 367 -16.87 -40.87 17.04
N GLY A 368 -15.66 -41.49 17.03
CA GLY A 368 -15.25 -42.51 16.05
C GLY A 368 -14.58 -41.96 14.80
N GLU A 369 -14.42 -40.65 14.67
CA GLU A 369 -13.68 -39.99 13.59
C GLU A 369 -12.19 -40.02 13.86
N THR A 370 -11.41 -39.71 12.81
CA THR A 370 -9.97 -39.49 12.90
C THR A 370 -9.68 -38.01 12.64
N ALA A 371 -8.77 -37.42 13.42
CA ALA A 371 -8.33 -36.05 13.22
C ALA A 371 -6.81 -35.95 13.27
N ARG A 372 -6.22 -35.06 12.48
CA ARG A 372 -4.82 -34.68 12.56
C ARG A 372 -4.69 -33.34 13.28
N THR A 373 -3.52 -33.13 13.89
CA THR A 373 -3.17 -31.79 14.34
C THR A 373 -2.96 -30.88 13.16
N ALA A 374 -3.28 -29.60 13.31
CA ALA A 374 -3.06 -28.59 12.27
C ALA A 374 -1.58 -28.55 11.83
N PHE A 375 -0.64 -28.78 12.74
CA PHE A 375 0.79 -28.81 12.42
C PHE A 375 1.18 -30.06 11.62
N GLN A 376 0.56 -31.21 11.89
CA GLN A 376 0.75 -32.42 11.06
C GLN A 376 0.31 -32.17 9.61
N ILE A 377 -0.84 -31.51 9.44
CA ILE A 377 -1.35 -31.16 8.12
C ILE A 377 -0.39 -30.18 7.41
N MET A 378 0.09 -29.16 8.13
CA MET A 378 1.07 -28.22 7.58
C MET A 378 2.36 -28.93 7.16
N LYS A 379 2.92 -29.79 8.01
CA LYS A 379 4.12 -30.57 7.71
C LYS A 379 3.96 -31.41 6.44
N GLU A 380 2.84 -32.12 6.31
CA GLU A 380 2.54 -32.92 5.12
C GLU A 380 2.38 -32.04 3.87
N HIS A 381 1.70 -30.89 4.01
CA HIS A 381 1.46 -29.96 2.94
C HIS A 381 2.74 -29.38 2.32
N VAL A 382 3.71 -29.02 3.16
CA VAL A 382 4.97 -28.41 2.68
C VAL A 382 6.06 -29.42 2.33
N SER A 383 5.88 -30.70 2.66
CA SER A 383 6.92 -31.76 2.57
C SER A 383 7.52 -31.94 1.17
N GLU A 384 6.78 -31.64 0.12
CA GLU A 384 7.27 -31.73 -1.26
C GLU A 384 8.18 -30.53 -1.66
N TRP A 385 8.18 -29.46 -0.89
CA TRP A 385 8.94 -28.25 -1.16
C TRP A 385 10.32 -28.33 -0.53
N THR A 386 11.23 -29.07 -1.18
CA THR A 386 12.65 -29.10 -0.78
C THR A 386 13.38 -27.85 -1.27
N LEU A 387 14.60 -27.62 -0.74
CA LEU A 387 15.43 -26.50 -1.20
C LEU A 387 15.77 -26.63 -2.69
N GLU A 388 16.00 -27.86 -3.17
CA GLU A 388 16.32 -28.15 -4.57
C GLU A 388 15.13 -27.83 -5.47
N LYS A 389 13.89 -28.24 -5.06
CA LYS A 389 12.69 -27.91 -5.81
C LYS A 389 12.45 -26.42 -5.88
N ALA A 390 12.59 -25.71 -4.76
CA ALA A 390 12.48 -24.26 -4.75
C ALA A 390 13.58 -23.58 -5.59
N ALA A 391 14.81 -24.08 -5.54
CA ALA A 391 15.91 -23.57 -6.35
C ALA A 391 15.61 -23.67 -7.85
N GLU A 392 15.07 -24.81 -8.30
CA GLU A 392 14.64 -25.01 -9.69
C GLU A 392 13.52 -24.05 -10.09
N VAL A 393 12.44 -23.98 -9.30
CA VAL A 393 11.26 -23.14 -9.59
C VAL A 393 11.62 -21.65 -9.56
N CYS A 394 12.42 -21.23 -8.60
CA CYS A 394 12.74 -19.81 -8.35
C CYS A 394 13.97 -19.31 -9.12
N TRP A 395 14.68 -20.17 -9.86
CA TRP A 395 15.94 -19.88 -10.55
C TRP A 395 17.06 -19.46 -9.58
N LEU A 396 17.13 -20.11 -8.43
CA LEU A 396 18.08 -19.84 -7.35
C LEU A 396 19.03 -21.02 -7.13
N GLU A 397 20.05 -20.82 -6.28
CA GLU A 397 20.94 -21.87 -5.82
C GLU A 397 20.49 -22.37 -4.44
N ALA A 398 20.35 -23.69 -4.26
CA ALA A 398 19.81 -24.28 -3.02
C ALA A 398 20.65 -23.94 -1.77
N ASP A 399 21.98 -23.91 -1.89
CA ASP A 399 22.89 -23.51 -0.83
C ASP A 399 22.74 -22.06 -0.42
N LYS A 400 22.40 -21.17 -1.37
CA LYS A 400 22.09 -19.76 -1.06
C LYS A 400 20.73 -19.58 -0.37
N ILE A 401 19.76 -20.40 -0.73
CA ILE A 401 18.48 -20.45 0.00
C ILE A 401 18.73 -20.90 1.44
N GLU A 402 19.49 -21.94 1.64
CA GLU A 402 19.83 -22.46 2.98
C GLU A 402 20.59 -21.41 3.81
N GLU A 403 21.59 -20.72 3.20
CA GLU A 403 22.33 -19.64 3.86
C GLU A 403 21.40 -18.50 4.33
N ALA A 404 20.43 -18.11 3.49
CA ALA A 404 19.45 -17.10 3.82
C ALA A 404 18.55 -17.52 4.99
N ILE A 405 18.05 -18.76 4.99
CA ILE A 405 17.24 -19.31 6.09
C ILE A 405 18.03 -19.30 7.40
N LYS A 406 19.28 -19.74 7.39
CA LYS A 406 20.13 -19.76 8.59
C LYS A 406 20.32 -18.38 9.19
N ILE A 407 20.54 -17.36 8.37
CA ILE A 407 20.64 -15.96 8.84
C ILE A 407 19.35 -15.52 9.55
N TYR A 408 18.19 -15.83 8.98
CA TYR A 408 16.91 -15.51 9.57
C TYR A 408 16.72 -16.23 10.92
N VAL A 409 16.86 -17.55 10.93
CA VAL A 409 16.68 -18.41 12.13
C VAL A 409 17.63 -18.03 13.26
N GLU A 410 18.90 -17.74 12.96
CA GLU A 410 19.90 -17.33 13.97
C GLU A 410 19.53 -15.99 14.65
N GLY A 411 18.77 -15.13 13.97
CA GLY A 411 18.31 -13.86 14.52
C GLY A 411 17.09 -13.98 15.42
N CYS A 412 16.26 -14.99 15.24
CA CYS A 412 14.99 -15.16 15.94
C CYS A 412 15.16 -15.34 17.46
N PRO A 413 14.22 -14.90 18.27
CA PRO A 413 12.98 -14.20 17.92
C PRO A 413 13.12 -12.68 17.68
N ASN A 414 14.36 -12.14 17.68
CA ASN A 414 14.65 -10.72 17.42
C ASN A 414 14.90 -10.48 15.93
N ALA A 415 14.04 -10.99 15.09
CA ALA A 415 14.12 -10.95 13.64
C ALA A 415 12.74 -10.71 13.04
N GLY A 416 12.67 -10.53 11.74
CA GLY A 416 11.40 -10.44 11.02
C GLY A 416 11.56 -10.49 9.52
N VAL A 417 10.51 -10.92 8.85
CA VAL A 417 10.34 -10.85 7.40
C VAL A 417 9.45 -9.66 7.07
N SER A 418 9.81 -8.86 6.08
CA SER A 418 8.95 -7.80 5.56
C SER A 418 8.63 -8.04 4.11
N LEU A 419 7.35 -8.17 3.82
CA LEU A 419 6.86 -8.43 2.49
C LEU A 419 6.52 -7.13 1.76
N GLY A 420 7.09 -6.94 0.57
CA GLY A 420 6.83 -5.76 -0.25
C GLY A 420 5.67 -5.95 -1.23
N VAL A 421 5.26 -4.84 -1.83
CA VAL A 421 4.17 -4.75 -2.83
C VAL A 421 4.30 -5.75 -4.01
N ALA A 422 5.47 -6.32 -4.24
CA ALA A 422 5.71 -7.22 -5.37
C ALA A 422 4.75 -8.41 -5.38
N THR A 423 4.53 -9.01 -4.22
CA THR A 423 3.68 -10.18 -4.03
C THR A 423 2.19 -9.86 -4.14
N ASP A 424 1.76 -8.64 -3.73
CA ASP A 424 0.37 -8.20 -3.90
C ASP A 424 -0.04 -7.99 -5.37
N GLN A 425 0.90 -8.09 -6.31
CA GLN A 425 0.67 -7.86 -7.74
C GLN A 425 0.86 -9.15 -8.56
N ALA A 426 0.66 -10.29 -7.91
CA ALA A 426 0.74 -11.62 -8.48
C ALA A 426 -0.52 -12.44 -8.13
N ILE A 427 -0.75 -13.51 -8.86
CA ILE A 427 -1.88 -14.43 -8.59
C ILE A 427 -1.80 -15.06 -7.18
N ASN A 428 -0.60 -15.18 -6.63
CA ASN A 428 -0.35 -15.79 -5.32
C ASN A 428 -0.40 -14.79 -4.15
N SER A 429 -1.08 -13.64 -4.27
CA SER A 429 -1.02 -12.56 -3.28
C SER A 429 -1.47 -12.99 -1.87
N ALA A 430 -2.61 -13.67 -1.75
CA ALA A 430 -3.11 -14.18 -0.47
C ALA A 430 -2.15 -15.22 0.15
N GLN A 431 -1.63 -16.12 -0.68
CA GLN A 431 -0.73 -17.19 -0.26
C GLN A 431 0.64 -16.66 0.16
N ALA A 432 1.14 -15.62 -0.49
CA ALA A 432 2.38 -14.97 -0.08
C ALA A 432 2.25 -14.31 1.29
N ALA A 433 1.13 -13.63 1.53
CA ALA A 433 0.83 -13.04 2.83
C ALA A 433 0.66 -14.09 3.94
N GLN A 434 0.01 -15.23 3.65
CA GLN A 434 -0.05 -16.36 4.57
C GLN A 434 1.35 -16.93 4.87
N GLY A 435 2.16 -17.12 3.82
CA GLY A 435 3.52 -17.67 3.96
C GLY A 435 4.43 -16.80 4.82
N ASP A 436 4.37 -15.49 4.63
CA ASP A 436 5.10 -14.50 5.42
C ASP A 436 4.73 -14.57 6.91
N ALA A 437 3.43 -14.44 7.20
CA ALA A 437 2.93 -14.54 8.58
C ALA A 437 3.29 -15.88 9.26
N ILE A 438 3.20 -16.99 8.52
CA ILE A 438 3.56 -18.32 9.05
C ILE A 438 5.05 -18.39 9.43
N LEU A 439 5.95 -17.81 8.63
CA LEU A 439 7.38 -17.79 8.94
C LEU A 439 7.64 -17.08 10.27
N ASP A 440 7.09 -15.89 10.46
CA ASP A 440 7.28 -15.12 11.69
C ASP A 440 6.60 -15.79 12.92
N ILE A 441 5.43 -16.39 12.72
CA ILE A 441 4.73 -17.14 13.78
C ILE A 441 5.52 -18.38 14.21
N LEU A 442 5.99 -19.20 13.28
CA LEU A 442 6.77 -20.41 13.61
C LEU A 442 8.03 -20.09 14.40
N MET A 443 8.64 -18.95 14.16
CA MET A 443 9.88 -18.52 14.80
C MET A 443 9.67 -17.66 16.05
N GLY A 444 8.41 -17.42 16.47
CA GLY A 444 8.09 -16.56 17.61
C GLY A 444 8.46 -15.08 17.42
N CYS A 445 8.61 -14.63 16.16
CA CYS A 445 9.03 -13.28 15.81
C CYS A 445 7.86 -12.28 15.85
N ILE A 446 6.89 -12.47 16.74
CA ILE A 446 5.69 -11.64 16.85
C ILE A 446 5.67 -10.94 18.21
N ARG A 447 5.55 -9.61 18.18
CA ARG A 447 5.47 -8.73 19.37
C ARG A 447 6.66 -8.84 20.34
N GLN A 448 7.78 -9.36 19.87
CA GLN A 448 9.02 -9.40 20.64
C GLN A 448 9.89 -8.17 20.38
N PRO A 449 10.71 -7.72 21.36
CA PRO A 449 11.68 -6.67 21.09
C PRO A 449 12.59 -7.03 19.91
N GLY A 450 12.69 -6.14 18.93
CA GLY A 450 13.52 -6.37 17.73
C GLY A 450 12.88 -7.25 16.66
N SER A 451 11.63 -7.66 16.84
CA SER A 451 10.84 -8.43 15.88
C SER A 451 9.72 -7.61 15.24
N ILE A 452 8.78 -8.27 14.58
CA ILE A 452 7.57 -7.67 14.07
C ILE A 452 6.65 -7.33 15.24
N VAL A 453 6.39 -6.04 15.42
CA VAL A 453 5.50 -5.51 16.46
C VAL A 453 4.30 -4.88 15.77
N GLN A 454 3.14 -5.48 15.95
CA GLN A 454 1.96 -5.16 15.15
C GLN A 454 0.85 -4.45 15.93
N ASP A 455 0.94 -4.37 17.25
CA ASP A 455 0.03 -3.57 18.06
C ASP A 455 0.54 -2.13 18.18
N ARG A 456 -0.17 -1.21 17.55
CA ARG A 456 0.21 0.18 17.53
C ARG A 456 -0.86 1.07 18.13
N PRO A 457 -0.72 1.48 19.39
CA PRO A 457 -1.67 2.42 19.98
C PRO A 457 -1.71 3.79 19.28
N CYS A 458 -0.69 4.14 18.53
CA CYS A 458 -0.62 5.43 17.83
C CYS A 458 -0.85 5.34 16.31
N TYR A 459 -1.28 4.19 15.83
CA TYR A 459 -1.28 3.89 14.40
C TYR A 459 -2.41 4.52 13.62
N VAL A 460 -3.42 4.97 14.27
CA VAL A 460 -4.55 5.53 13.57
C VAL A 460 -4.32 7.00 13.38
N GLU A 461 -4.05 7.37 12.16
CA GLU A 461 -4.08 8.78 11.80
C GLU A 461 -5.44 9.35 12.19
N PRO A 462 -5.53 10.29 13.12
CA PRO A 462 -6.82 10.82 13.56
C PRO A 462 -7.70 11.26 12.40
N CYS A 463 -7.09 11.83 11.38
CA CYS A 463 -7.83 12.26 10.20
C CYS A 463 -8.35 11.10 9.33
N ASN A 464 -7.74 9.93 9.38
CA ASN A 464 -8.30 8.76 8.70
C ASN A 464 -9.61 8.31 9.35
N TYR A 465 -9.68 8.32 10.68
CA TYR A 465 -10.94 8.03 11.38
C TYR A 465 -12.01 9.06 11.08
N VAL A 466 -11.63 10.33 11.07
CA VAL A 466 -12.55 11.43 10.75
C VAL A 466 -13.19 11.26 9.38
N VAL A 467 -12.47 10.73 8.40
CA VAL A 467 -12.96 10.56 7.03
C VAL A 467 -13.41 9.13 6.69
N GLN A 468 -13.41 8.21 7.67
CA GLN A 468 -13.94 6.87 7.46
C GLN A 468 -15.44 6.87 7.16
N PRO A 469 -15.97 5.79 6.58
CA PRO A 469 -17.40 5.62 6.36
C PRO A 469 -18.20 5.85 7.64
N PHE A 470 -19.31 6.56 7.56
CA PHE A 470 -20.21 6.73 8.68
C PHE A 470 -20.66 5.39 9.24
N GLY A 471 -20.53 5.21 10.54
CA GLY A 471 -21.00 4.02 11.24
C GLY A 471 -20.21 2.75 10.92
N LEU A 472 -18.97 2.85 10.40
CA LEU A 472 -18.13 1.68 10.14
C LEU A 472 -18.00 0.78 11.38
N HIS A 473 -17.88 1.37 12.57
CA HIS A 473 -17.74 0.67 13.84
C HIS A 473 -19.06 0.43 14.60
N HIS A 474 -20.19 0.92 14.05
CA HIS A 474 -21.52 0.79 14.69
C HIS A 474 -22.52 0.23 13.70
N PRO A 475 -22.92 -1.04 13.86
CA PRO A 475 -23.86 -1.71 12.96
C PRO A 475 -25.16 -0.93 12.74
N ASP A 476 -25.67 -0.29 13.80
CA ASP A 476 -26.96 0.40 13.78
C ASP A 476 -26.89 1.89 13.42
N HIS A 477 -25.74 2.38 12.94
CA HIS A 477 -25.59 3.79 12.59
C HIS A 477 -26.48 4.14 11.39
N PRO A 478 -27.30 5.23 11.46
CA PRO A 478 -28.26 5.57 10.40
C PRO A 478 -27.62 5.83 9.01
N LEU A 479 -26.36 6.27 8.99
CA LEU A 479 -25.61 6.54 7.76
C LEU A 479 -24.67 5.41 7.36
N ARG A 480 -24.67 4.27 8.07
CA ARG A 480 -23.95 3.09 7.61
C ARG A 480 -24.49 2.67 6.24
N MET A 481 -23.60 2.26 5.35
CA MET A 481 -24.02 1.70 4.06
C MET A 481 -24.90 0.48 4.30
N PRO A 482 -26.09 0.40 3.67
CA PRO A 482 -26.94 -0.79 3.79
C PRO A 482 -26.19 -2.06 3.37
N GLU A 483 -26.38 -3.14 4.10
CA GLU A 483 -25.66 -4.40 3.82
C GLU A 483 -25.92 -4.95 2.42
N GLU A 484 -27.16 -4.86 1.93
CA GLU A 484 -27.52 -5.23 0.57
C GLU A 484 -26.71 -4.43 -0.48
N GLU A 485 -26.54 -3.12 -0.28
CA GLU A 485 -25.74 -2.27 -1.17
C GLU A 485 -24.24 -2.54 -1.02
N ALA A 486 -23.77 -2.80 0.18
CA ALA A 486 -22.38 -3.18 0.44
C ALA A 486 -22.04 -4.51 -0.26
N ASN A 487 -22.94 -5.48 -0.22
CA ASN A 487 -22.79 -6.79 -0.85
C ASN A 487 -22.99 -6.73 -2.38
N ALA A 488 -23.70 -5.75 -2.89
CA ALA A 488 -23.91 -5.54 -4.33
C ALA A 488 -22.73 -4.90 -5.06
N ARG A 489 -21.63 -4.57 -4.36
CA ARG A 489 -20.42 -4.01 -4.96
C ARG A 489 -19.81 -5.00 -5.96
N LEU A 490 -19.37 -4.46 -7.09
CA LEU A 490 -18.83 -5.27 -8.20
C LEU A 490 -17.56 -6.00 -7.78
N GLY A 491 -17.58 -7.31 -7.91
CA GLY A 491 -16.49 -8.23 -7.57
C GLY A 491 -16.41 -8.66 -6.12
N TYR A 492 -17.29 -8.13 -5.23
CA TYR A 492 -17.24 -8.51 -3.82
C TYR A 492 -17.78 -9.93 -3.56
N THR A 493 -18.77 -10.37 -4.30
CA THR A 493 -19.27 -11.76 -4.20
C THR A 493 -18.24 -12.78 -4.67
N GLU A 494 -17.44 -12.44 -5.66
CA GLU A 494 -16.40 -13.29 -6.23
C GLU A 494 -15.12 -13.28 -5.36
N HIS A 495 -14.77 -12.14 -4.75
CA HIS A 495 -13.52 -11.92 -4.03
C HIS A 495 -13.79 -11.41 -2.62
N LYS A 496 -14.09 -12.31 -1.68
CA LYS A 496 -14.58 -12.00 -0.34
C LYS A 496 -13.61 -11.16 0.50
N GLY A 497 -12.31 -11.29 0.29
CA GLY A 497 -11.29 -10.50 0.99
C GLY A 497 -11.37 -8.99 0.73
N LEU A 498 -11.98 -8.56 -0.38
CA LEU A 498 -12.24 -7.15 -0.65
C LEU A 498 -13.19 -6.49 0.35
N GLY A 499 -13.97 -7.27 1.06
CA GLY A 499 -14.92 -6.80 2.08
C GLY A 499 -14.28 -6.04 3.21
N HIS A 500 -13.05 -6.38 3.58
CA HIS A 500 -12.32 -5.74 4.66
C HIS A 500 -12.21 -4.21 4.50
N TRP A 501 -12.07 -3.73 3.24
CA TRP A 501 -11.95 -2.30 2.93
C TRP A 501 -13.16 -1.72 2.21
N LEU A 502 -14.28 -2.40 2.15
CA LEU A 502 -15.44 -1.99 1.34
C LEU A 502 -15.10 -1.77 -0.15
N ALA A 503 -14.09 -2.46 -0.65
CA ALA A 503 -13.59 -2.25 -2.00
C ALA A 503 -14.40 -3.00 -3.06
N SER A 504 -14.34 -2.48 -4.29
CA SER A 504 -14.84 -3.14 -5.51
C SER A 504 -13.67 -3.63 -6.35
N HIS A 505 -13.88 -4.68 -7.10
CA HIS A 505 -12.89 -5.27 -8.00
C HIS A 505 -12.83 -4.50 -9.33
N ILE A 506 -11.74 -3.78 -9.60
CA ILE A 506 -11.67 -2.92 -10.79
C ILE A 506 -11.89 -3.66 -12.12
N PRO A 507 -11.36 -4.86 -12.36
CA PRO A 507 -11.66 -5.61 -13.59
C PRO A 507 -13.17 -5.88 -13.78
N THR A 508 -13.89 -6.19 -12.69
CA THR A 508 -15.34 -6.38 -12.71
C THR A 508 -16.10 -5.07 -12.93
N VAL A 509 -15.62 -3.96 -12.34
CA VAL A 509 -16.18 -2.62 -12.59
C VAL A 509 -16.06 -2.25 -14.08
N LEU A 510 -14.88 -2.46 -14.68
CA LEU A 510 -14.68 -2.17 -16.10
C LEU A 510 -15.58 -3.06 -16.98
N LYS A 511 -15.66 -4.35 -16.68
CA LYS A 511 -16.57 -5.28 -17.38
C LYS A 511 -18.03 -4.84 -17.28
N ALA A 512 -18.46 -4.38 -16.11
CA ALA A 512 -19.82 -3.89 -15.92
C ALA A 512 -20.10 -2.58 -16.69
N ILE A 513 -19.11 -1.70 -16.83
CA ILE A 513 -19.22 -0.51 -17.69
C ILE A 513 -19.32 -0.92 -19.16
N GLU A 514 -18.53 -1.90 -19.60
CA GLU A 514 -18.49 -2.41 -20.98
C GLU A 514 -19.78 -3.14 -21.37
N THR A 515 -20.30 -4.00 -20.50
CA THR A 515 -21.40 -4.93 -20.82
C THR A 515 -22.76 -4.47 -20.30
N GLY A 516 -22.79 -3.67 -19.24
CA GLY A 516 -24.01 -3.31 -18.52
C GLY A 516 -24.46 -4.34 -17.48
N GLU A 517 -23.72 -5.44 -17.29
CA GLU A 517 -24.09 -6.52 -16.36
C GLU A 517 -23.16 -6.57 -15.13
N PRO A 518 -23.66 -6.87 -13.94
CA PRO A 518 -25.09 -7.00 -13.56
C PRO A 518 -25.83 -5.65 -13.49
N TYR A 519 -25.11 -4.55 -13.48
CA TYR A 519 -25.58 -3.17 -13.62
C TYR A 519 -24.43 -2.30 -14.13
N ARG A 520 -24.74 -1.17 -14.75
CA ARG A 520 -23.73 -0.28 -15.33
C ARG A 520 -23.47 0.94 -14.46
N PRO A 521 -22.27 1.10 -13.88
CA PRO A 521 -21.84 2.39 -13.34
C PRO A 521 -21.82 3.48 -14.42
N ARG A 522 -22.35 4.67 -14.09
CA ARG A 522 -22.48 5.82 -14.99
C ARG A 522 -21.52 6.94 -14.70
N ILE A 523 -21.16 7.08 -13.42
CA ILE A 523 -20.43 8.19 -12.88
C ILE A 523 -19.15 7.69 -12.25
N TRP A 524 -18.03 8.31 -12.60
CA TRP A 524 -16.73 8.08 -12.00
C TRP A 524 -16.23 9.36 -11.35
N ILE A 525 -16.04 9.35 -10.04
CA ILE A 525 -15.40 10.44 -9.31
C ILE A 525 -14.05 9.96 -8.80
N GLU A 526 -13.01 10.58 -9.32
CA GLU A 526 -11.62 10.27 -9.03
C GLU A 526 -11.04 11.29 -8.06
N ARG A 527 -10.63 10.83 -6.89
CA ARG A 527 -9.84 11.59 -5.97
C ARG A 527 -8.39 11.18 -6.09
N SER A 528 -7.51 12.11 -6.47
CA SER A 528 -6.07 11.86 -6.54
C SER A 528 -5.68 10.72 -7.51
N GLY A 529 -4.44 10.67 -7.92
CA GLY A 529 -3.94 9.60 -8.78
C GLY A 529 -4.05 9.87 -10.29
N ASN A 530 -3.32 9.07 -11.04
CA ASN A 530 -3.34 9.04 -12.50
C ASN A 530 -3.67 7.62 -12.96
N LYS A 531 -4.95 7.32 -13.12
CA LYS A 531 -5.45 5.96 -13.34
C LYS A 531 -4.96 5.31 -14.62
N LEU A 532 -4.77 6.08 -15.68
CA LEU A 532 -4.16 5.56 -16.93
C LEU A 532 -2.75 4.98 -16.72
N ALA A 533 -2.04 5.46 -15.69
CA ALA A 533 -0.73 4.93 -15.35
C ALA A 533 -0.77 3.86 -14.24
N MET A 534 -1.91 3.71 -13.53
CA MET A 534 -2.02 2.86 -12.34
C MET A 534 -2.70 1.52 -12.63
N ILE A 535 -3.70 1.52 -13.49
CA ILE A 535 -4.54 0.34 -13.76
C ILE A 535 -3.88 -0.49 -14.85
N GLY A 536 -3.77 -1.79 -14.64
CA GLY A 536 -3.35 -2.75 -15.67
C GLY A 536 -4.28 -2.70 -16.87
N ASN A 537 -3.76 -2.99 -18.06
CA ASN A 537 -4.46 -2.83 -19.32
C ASN A 537 -5.03 -1.40 -19.47
N ALA A 538 -4.14 -0.42 -19.54
CA ALA A 538 -4.50 1.00 -19.58
C ALA A 538 -5.43 1.34 -20.76
N GLN A 539 -5.31 0.64 -21.91
CA GLN A 539 -6.20 0.82 -23.05
C GLN A 539 -7.64 0.45 -22.71
N ARG A 540 -7.86 -0.69 -22.04
CA ARG A 540 -9.20 -1.10 -21.60
C ARG A 540 -9.84 -0.08 -20.66
N PHE A 541 -9.04 0.45 -19.72
CA PHE A 541 -9.52 1.50 -18.83
C PHE A 541 -9.92 2.76 -19.60
N TYR A 542 -9.08 3.21 -20.54
CA TYR A 542 -9.38 4.36 -21.38
C TYR A 542 -10.70 4.18 -22.13
N ASP A 543 -10.85 3.05 -22.84
CA ASP A 543 -12.03 2.76 -23.64
C ASP A 543 -13.31 2.71 -22.79
N ALA A 544 -13.26 2.08 -21.62
CA ALA A 544 -14.39 2.04 -20.69
C ALA A 544 -14.77 3.44 -20.19
N MET A 545 -13.78 4.25 -19.74
CA MET A 545 -14.03 5.60 -19.23
C MET A 545 -14.56 6.57 -20.29
N MET A 546 -14.23 6.37 -21.56
CA MET A 546 -14.82 7.14 -22.66
C MET A 546 -16.33 6.98 -22.80
N THR A 547 -16.89 5.91 -22.24
CA THR A 547 -18.33 5.56 -22.34
C THR A 547 -19.15 5.92 -21.09
N THR A 548 -18.51 6.39 -20.01
CA THR A 548 -19.22 6.85 -18.81
C THR A 548 -19.90 8.18 -19.05
N GLU A 549 -20.93 8.49 -18.27
CA GLU A 549 -21.72 9.70 -18.44
C GLU A 549 -21.09 10.94 -17.80
N LEU A 550 -20.34 10.73 -16.69
CA LEU A 550 -19.66 11.80 -15.97
C LEU A 550 -18.35 11.28 -15.36
N ASN A 551 -17.26 12.00 -15.65
CA ASN A 551 -15.95 11.79 -15.02
C ASN A 551 -15.48 13.07 -14.33
N VAL A 552 -15.30 13.01 -13.02
CA VAL A 552 -14.78 14.11 -12.21
C VAL A 552 -13.42 13.75 -11.67
N HIS A 553 -12.42 14.60 -11.85
CA HIS A 553 -11.07 14.41 -11.35
C HIS A 553 -10.69 15.49 -10.33
N MET A 554 -10.41 15.08 -9.11
CA MET A 554 -9.98 15.94 -7.99
C MET A 554 -8.48 15.72 -7.79
N TYR A 555 -7.64 16.67 -8.18
CA TYR A 555 -6.18 16.50 -8.07
C TYR A 555 -5.43 17.84 -8.00
N MET A 556 -4.15 17.76 -7.67
CA MET A 556 -3.29 18.94 -7.54
C MET A 556 -2.75 19.40 -8.90
N HIS A 557 -2.48 18.45 -9.80
CA HIS A 557 -1.83 18.69 -11.09
C HIS A 557 -2.63 18.11 -12.24
N TRP A 558 -2.50 18.69 -13.40
CA TRP A 558 -2.98 18.09 -14.63
C TRP A 558 -2.24 16.78 -14.89
N THR A 559 -2.97 15.73 -15.19
CA THR A 559 -2.44 14.39 -15.51
C THR A 559 -2.99 13.93 -16.85
N THR A 560 -2.40 12.88 -17.42
CA THR A 560 -2.95 12.28 -18.64
C THR A 560 -4.38 11.76 -18.42
N THR A 561 -4.71 11.25 -17.24
CA THR A 561 -6.09 10.85 -16.91
C THR A 561 -7.04 12.04 -16.93
N SER A 562 -6.69 13.17 -16.29
CA SER A 562 -7.55 14.34 -16.28
C SER A 562 -7.74 14.93 -17.67
N VAL A 563 -6.67 15.07 -18.42
CA VAL A 563 -6.70 15.63 -19.78
C VAL A 563 -7.51 14.78 -20.75
N CYS A 564 -7.34 13.45 -20.69
CA CYS A 564 -7.97 12.53 -21.63
C CYS A 564 -9.42 12.20 -21.29
N LEU A 565 -9.78 12.15 -20.00
CA LEU A 565 -11.01 11.49 -19.55
C LEU A 565 -11.95 12.36 -18.74
N ALA A 566 -11.46 13.43 -18.07
CA ALA A 566 -12.32 14.21 -17.18
C ALA A 566 -13.27 15.15 -17.91
N ASP A 567 -14.46 15.32 -17.34
CA ASP A 567 -15.45 16.33 -17.72
C ASP A 567 -15.33 17.57 -16.82
N TYR A 568 -14.99 17.35 -15.54
CA TYR A 568 -14.66 18.38 -14.57
C TYR A 568 -13.36 18.07 -13.87
N VAL A 569 -12.55 19.10 -13.66
CA VAL A 569 -11.30 19.00 -12.89
C VAL A 569 -11.36 20.00 -11.74
N LEU A 570 -11.23 19.50 -10.52
CA LEU A 570 -11.34 20.27 -9.29
C LEU A 570 -9.98 20.41 -8.60
N PRO A 571 -9.54 21.64 -8.28
CA PRO A 571 -8.22 21.88 -7.72
C PRO A 571 -8.12 21.41 -6.27
N THR A 572 -7.12 20.56 -6.00
CA THR A 572 -6.78 20.07 -4.66
C THR A 572 -5.52 20.78 -4.15
N ALA A 573 -5.49 21.10 -2.87
CA ALA A 573 -4.35 21.71 -2.20
C ALA A 573 -3.18 20.72 -2.09
N GLU A 574 -1.96 21.23 -2.22
CA GLU A 574 -0.74 20.48 -1.95
C GLU A 574 -0.50 20.30 -0.44
N TRP A 575 0.30 19.33 -0.06
CA TRP A 575 0.57 19.02 1.35
C TRP A 575 1.18 20.20 2.15
N LEU A 576 1.84 21.14 1.49
CA LEU A 576 2.34 22.38 2.12
C LEU A 576 1.25 23.44 2.32
N GLU A 577 0.03 23.19 1.83
CA GLU A 577 -1.11 24.10 1.90
C GLU A 577 -2.17 23.64 2.90
N THR A 578 -2.04 22.45 3.50
CA THR A 578 -3.05 21.86 4.40
C THR A 578 -2.47 21.53 5.77
N ASN A 579 -3.30 21.71 6.80
CA ASN A 579 -3.00 21.21 8.14
C ASN A 579 -3.43 19.75 8.25
N TYR A 580 -2.77 19.00 9.13
CA TYR A 580 -3.11 17.60 9.35
C TYR A 580 -2.49 17.04 10.64
N ALA A 581 -3.23 16.20 11.33
CA ALA A 581 -2.67 15.35 12.37
C ALA A 581 -2.11 14.08 11.71
N GLN A 582 -0.80 13.97 11.68
CA GLN A 582 -0.09 12.96 10.90
C GLN A 582 0.48 11.88 11.79
N ASP A 583 0.11 10.66 11.53
CA ASP A 583 0.85 9.50 11.99
C ASP A 583 2.23 9.42 11.29
N ARG A 584 3.22 9.02 12.04
CA ARG A 584 4.61 8.98 11.58
C ARG A 584 5.32 7.77 12.11
N LEU A 585 5.02 6.59 11.53
CA LEU A 585 5.77 5.39 11.87
C LEU A 585 6.00 5.30 13.40
N ASN A 586 4.92 5.15 14.15
CA ASN A 586 4.90 5.06 15.62
C ASN A 586 5.11 6.37 16.39
N THR A 587 5.06 7.51 15.73
CA THR A 587 5.07 8.82 16.38
C THR A 587 4.01 9.72 15.77
N TYR A 588 3.52 10.70 16.53
CA TYR A 588 2.62 11.73 16.00
C TYR A 588 3.41 12.95 15.55
N GLY A 589 2.92 13.57 14.51
CA GLY A 589 3.38 14.87 14.07
C GLY A 589 2.22 15.73 13.59
N ILE A 590 2.40 17.03 13.64
CA ILE A 590 1.47 17.99 13.05
C ILE A 590 2.05 18.48 11.74
N ARG A 591 1.35 18.20 10.64
CA ARG A 591 1.63 18.85 9.37
C ARG A 591 0.97 20.20 9.38
N ARG A 592 1.75 21.26 9.18
CA ARG A 592 1.25 22.65 9.15
C ARG A 592 1.22 23.17 7.72
N ALA A 593 0.13 23.82 7.38
CA ALA A 593 0.07 24.62 6.17
C ALA A 593 1.09 25.76 6.23
N CYS A 594 1.94 25.84 5.21
CA CYS A 594 3.01 26.82 5.10
C CYS A 594 2.64 27.98 4.16
N THR A 595 1.68 27.75 3.28
CA THR A 595 1.16 28.71 2.30
C THR A 595 -0.24 28.28 1.85
N GLN A 596 -0.90 29.12 1.05
CA GLN A 596 -2.13 28.77 0.33
C GLN A 596 -2.07 29.42 -1.04
N LEU A 597 -2.34 28.65 -2.08
CA LEU A 597 -2.26 29.08 -3.47
C LEU A 597 -3.56 28.79 -4.21
N TYR A 598 -3.93 29.71 -5.10
CA TYR A 598 -5.04 29.56 -6.02
C TYR A 598 -6.41 29.34 -5.31
N GLU A 599 -7.35 28.71 -6.00
CA GLU A 599 -8.64 28.27 -5.43
C GLU A 599 -8.60 26.77 -5.02
N ALA A 600 -7.40 26.24 -4.74
CA ALA A 600 -7.22 24.88 -4.30
C ALA A 600 -7.66 24.70 -2.85
N VAL A 601 -8.35 23.60 -2.55
CA VAL A 601 -8.86 23.29 -1.21
C VAL A 601 -8.47 21.88 -0.80
N ASP A 602 -8.54 21.59 0.50
CA ASP A 602 -8.37 20.22 0.99
C ASP A 602 -9.42 19.31 0.33
N GLU A 603 -8.98 18.14 -0.08
CA GLU A 603 -9.84 17.20 -0.82
C GLU A 603 -11.04 16.69 -0.01
N CYS A 604 -10.98 16.69 1.32
CA CYS A 604 -12.13 16.36 2.15
C CYS A 604 -13.28 17.34 1.96
N MET A 605 -12.98 18.59 1.63
CA MET A 605 -13.99 19.61 1.36
C MET A 605 -14.77 19.34 0.06
N HIS A 606 -14.12 18.76 -0.95
CA HIS A 606 -14.84 18.41 -2.20
C HIS A 606 -16.00 17.45 -1.92
N TRP A 607 -15.79 16.43 -1.11
CA TRP A 607 -16.81 15.44 -0.77
C TRP A 607 -17.93 16.05 0.09
N SER A 608 -17.56 16.91 1.04
CA SER A 608 -18.53 17.61 1.86
C SER A 608 -19.40 18.55 1.02
N TRP A 609 -18.82 19.27 0.05
CA TRP A 609 -19.56 20.15 -0.84
C TRP A 609 -20.44 19.39 -1.83
N LEU A 610 -20.01 18.25 -2.34
CA LEU A 610 -20.88 17.37 -3.13
C LEU A 610 -22.07 16.87 -2.30
N ALA A 611 -21.84 16.48 -1.05
CA ALA A 611 -22.93 16.12 -0.14
C ALA A 611 -23.90 17.28 0.08
N ALA A 612 -23.38 18.51 0.28
CA ALA A 612 -24.22 19.71 0.42
C ALA A 612 -25.03 20.00 -0.87
N GLY A 613 -24.42 19.83 -2.04
CA GLY A 613 -25.11 19.98 -3.33
C GLY A 613 -26.23 18.95 -3.51
N LEU A 614 -26.01 17.70 -3.10
CA LEU A 614 -27.05 16.67 -3.12
C LEU A 614 -28.15 16.94 -2.09
N ALA A 615 -27.80 17.44 -0.90
CA ALA A 615 -28.78 17.83 0.12
C ALA A 615 -29.73 18.93 -0.40
N LYS A 616 -29.23 19.92 -1.13
CA LYS A 616 -30.06 20.96 -1.81
C LYS A 616 -31.06 20.35 -2.78
N ARG A 617 -30.76 19.18 -3.37
CA ARG A 617 -31.64 18.43 -4.30
C ARG A 617 -32.59 17.47 -3.60
N GLY A 618 -32.53 17.38 -2.27
CA GLY A 618 -33.41 16.54 -1.46
C GLY A 618 -32.92 15.12 -1.23
N HIS A 619 -31.64 14.86 -1.45
CA HIS A 619 -31.05 13.56 -1.12
C HIS A 619 -31.07 13.35 0.40
N LYS A 620 -31.90 12.41 0.90
CA LYS A 620 -32.17 12.26 2.36
C LYS A 620 -30.90 12.01 3.17
N ARG A 621 -30.06 11.07 2.76
CA ARG A 621 -28.83 10.73 3.51
C ARG A 621 -27.81 11.88 3.49
N ALA A 622 -27.78 12.66 2.42
CA ALA A 622 -26.94 13.86 2.35
C ALA A 622 -27.45 14.96 3.31
N ILE A 623 -28.77 15.12 3.45
CA ILE A 623 -29.35 16.01 4.47
C ILE A 623 -28.94 15.52 5.87
N ASP A 624 -29.12 14.23 6.14
CA ASP A 624 -28.84 13.60 7.43
C ASP A 624 -27.34 13.69 7.81
N SER A 625 -26.44 13.74 6.82
CA SER A 625 -25.01 13.84 7.08
C SER A 625 -24.56 15.20 7.62
N PHE A 626 -25.42 16.21 7.58
CA PHE A 626 -25.22 17.52 8.20
C PHE A 626 -26.00 17.69 9.52
N ASP A 627 -26.76 16.69 9.94
CA ASP A 627 -27.54 16.71 11.17
C ASP A 627 -26.76 16.03 12.31
N PRO A 628 -26.32 16.77 13.35
CA PRO A 628 -25.57 16.19 14.46
C PRO A 628 -26.35 15.14 15.26
N GLU A 629 -27.70 15.20 15.26
CA GLU A 629 -28.53 14.20 15.96
C GLU A 629 -28.53 12.86 15.22
N VAL A 630 -28.35 12.89 13.89
CA VAL A 630 -28.30 11.68 13.03
C VAL A 630 -26.87 11.18 12.84
N ALA A 631 -25.97 12.06 12.43
CA ALA A 631 -24.59 11.72 12.16
C ALA A 631 -23.78 11.41 13.43
N GLY A 632 -24.23 11.91 14.59
CA GLY A 632 -23.57 11.76 15.88
C GLY A 632 -22.36 12.67 16.06
N LYS A 633 -22.14 13.16 17.27
CA LYS A 633 -21.05 14.06 17.59
C LYS A 633 -19.68 13.42 17.38
N PHE A 634 -19.53 12.15 17.75
CA PHE A 634 -18.27 11.42 17.64
C PHE A 634 -17.86 11.15 16.18
N TYR A 635 -18.82 10.79 15.32
CA TYR A 635 -18.55 10.57 13.89
C TYR A 635 -18.55 11.84 13.08
N GLY A 636 -18.99 12.95 13.69
CA GLY A 636 -19.08 14.27 13.09
C GLY A 636 -20.07 14.35 11.94
N THR A 637 -20.50 15.57 11.67
CA THR A 637 -21.21 15.90 10.45
C THR A 637 -20.22 16.15 9.31
N TYR A 638 -20.69 16.30 8.07
CA TYR A 638 -19.90 16.98 7.06
C TYR A 638 -19.76 18.48 7.37
N TRP A 639 -18.77 19.10 6.79
CA TRP A 639 -18.29 20.43 7.11
C TRP A 639 -18.59 21.41 5.95
N LYS A 640 -18.98 22.62 6.28
CA LYS A 640 -19.18 23.67 5.29
C LYS A 640 -17.88 24.39 4.97
N THR A 641 -17.01 24.53 5.96
CA THR A 641 -15.74 25.24 5.84
C THR A 641 -14.58 24.35 6.24
N TYR A 642 -13.39 24.69 5.77
CA TYR A 642 -12.15 24.02 6.17
C TYR A 642 -11.86 24.20 7.67
N GLU A 643 -12.24 25.32 8.25
CA GLU A 643 -12.09 25.58 9.68
C GLU A 643 -12.94 24.59 10.52
N GLU A 644 -14.21 24.39 10.15
CA GLU A 644 -15.09 23.40 10.79
C GLU A 644 -14.48 21.98 10.70
N TYR A 645 -13.91 21.63 9.55
CA TYR A 645 -13.22 20.34 9.37
C TYR A 645 -12.03 20.20 10.33
N MET A 646 -11.19 21.21 10.42
CA MET A 646 -10.02 21.17 11.30
C MET A 646 -10.41 21.17 12.78
N ASP A 647 -11.42 21.94 13.17
CA ASP A 647 -11.91 21.93 14.56
C ASP A 647 -12.49 20.55 14.93
N TYR A 648 -13.14 19.89 13.99
CA TYR A 648 -13.57 18.52 14.21
C TYR A 648 -12.39 17.53 14.34
N VAL A 649 -11.32 17.71 13.58
CA VAL A 649 -10.08 16.92 13.77
C VAL A 649 -9.53 17.12 15.18
N GLY A 650 -9.47 18.34 15.66
CA GLY A 650 -9.06 18.66 17.04
C GLY A 650 -9.95 18.00 18.09
N TYR A 651 -11.26 18.13 17.94
CA TYR A 651 -12.24 17.45 18.80
C TYR A 651 -12.06 15.92 18.81
N PHE A 652 -11.91 15.31 17.63
CA PHE A 652 -11.75 13.86 17.51
C PHE A 652 -10.48 13.37 18.22
N VAL A 653 -9.36 14.05 17.99
CA VAL A 653 -8.08 13.71 18.66
C VAL A 653 -8.21 13.86 20.17
N GLY A 654 -8.79 14.96 20.64
CA GLY A 654 -9.01 15.21 22.06
C GLY A 654 -9.88 14.12 22.70
N SER A 655 -11.01 13.82 22.08
CA SER A 655 -11.99 12.85 22.59
C SER A 655 -11.42 11.42 22.58
N PHE A 656 -10.84 10.99 21.47
CA PHE A 656 -10.41 9.60 21.29
C PHE A 656 -9.10 9.26 22.01
N TYR A 657 -8.11 10.16 21.96
CA TYR A 657 -6.79 9.87 22.51
C TYR A 657 -6.50 10.48 23.88
N TYR A 658 -7.19 11.56 24.23
CA TYR A 658 -6.94 12.31 25.47
C TYR A 658 -8.14 12.36 26.44
N GLY A 659 -9.27 11.75 26.04
CA GLY A 659 -10.47 11.67 26.89
C GLY A 659 -11.11 13.05 27.18
N THR A 660 -10.94 14.04 26.32
CA THR A 660 -11.50 15.39 26.44
C THR A 660 -12.26 15.78 25.19
N GLU A 661 -13.43 16.40 25.37
CA GLU A 661 -14.28 16.86 24.29
C GLU A 661 -14.15 18.36 23.98
N ASP A 662 -13.26 19.05 24.64
CA ASP A 662 -13.16 20.52 24.58
C ASP A 662 -12.09 21.01 23.58
N TRP A 663 -11.46 20.09 22.82
CA TRP A 663 -10.44 20.47 21.87
C TRP A 663 -11.04 20.92 20.52
N ASP A 664 -10.52 22.02 20.01
CA ASP A 664 -10.55 22.47 18.63
C ASP A 664 -9.15 22.28 17.99
N TRP A 665 -8.98 22.65 16.74
CA TRP A 665 -7.68 22.57 16.09
C TRP A 665 -6.59 23.38 16.82
N LYS A 666 -6.91 24.58 17.26
CA LYS A 666 -5.95 25.47 17.96
C LYS A 666 -5.53 24.87 19.29
N THR A 667 -6.45 24.29 20.02
CA THR A 667 -6.18 23.61 21.28
C THR A 667 -5.33 22.38 21.04
N PHE A 668 -5.64 21.57 20.04
CA PHE A 668 -4.82 20.43 19.64
C PHE A 668 -3.40 20.88 19.25
N GLU A 669 -3.25 21.88 18.40
CA GLU A 669 -1.96 22.41 17.97
C GLU A 669 -1.11 22.96 19.14
N ALA A 670 -1.76 23.55 20.14
CA ALA A 670 -1.10 24.12 21.32
C ALA A 670 -0.75 23.07 22.38
N GLN A 671 -1.54 22.03 22.52
CA GLN A 671 -1.42 21.01 23.58
C GLN A 671 -0.86 19.68 23.10
N ALA A 672 -0.96 19.38 21.80
CA ALA A 672 -0.23 18.23 21.28
C ALA A 672 1.21 18.33 21.73
N PRO A 673 1.74 17.27 22.33
CA PRO A 673 3.13 17.30 22.80
C PRO A 673 3.95 17.83 21.65
N SER A 674 4.90 18.68 21.96
CA SER A 674 5.70 19.33 20.97
C SER A 674 6.32 18.26 20.08
N GLU A 675 5.43 17.69 19.26
CA GLU A 675 5.78 17.19 17.98
C GLU A 675 6.01 15.69 17.87
N TYR A 676 6.38 14.94 18.94
CA TYR A 676 6.65 13.49 18.79
C TYR A 676 6.30 12.75 20.09
N GLN A 677 5.40 11.75 19.98
CA GLN A 677 5.22 10.76 21.05
C GLN A 677 6.56 10.09 21.32
N THR A 678 6.86 9.79 22.56
CA THR A 678 8.11 9.09 22.86
C THR A 678 8.01 7.65 22.35
N ILE A 679 9.03 7.21 21.63
CA ILE A 679 9.17 5.84 21.13
C ILE A 679 9.19 4.86 22.31
N GLU A 680 9.62 5.29 23.48
CA GLU A 680 9.63 4.53 24.72
C GLU A 680 8.23 4.13 25.19
N GLU A 681 7.28 5.07 25.17
CA GLU A 681 5.88 4.77 25.52
C GLU A 681 5.24 3.78 24.56
N TYR A 682 5.61 3.85 23.29
CA TYR A 682 5.17 2.90 22.29
C TYR A 682 5.69 1.49 22.60
N ALA A 683 6.99 1.34 22.84
CA ALA A 683 7.60 0.04 23.12
C ALA A 683 6.99 -0.63 24.37
N GLU A 684 6.75 0.16 25.44
CA GLU A 684 6.11 -0.34 26.66
C GLU A 684 4.67 -0.87 26.43
N LYS A 685 3.95 -0.31 25.46
CA LYS A 685 2.57 -0.72 25.13
C LYS A 685 2.49 -1.84 24.10
N SER A 686 3.53 -2.07 23.34
CA SER A 686 3.50 -2.97 22.18
C SER A 686 4.21 -4.30 22.42
N TYR A 687 5.35 -4.27 23.12
CA TYR A 687 6.12 -5.49 23.34
C TYR A 687 5.40 -6.45 24.29
N ASN A 688 5.27 -7.71 23.85
CA ASN A 688 4.56 -8.75 24.58
C ASN A 688 3.11 -8.39 24.95
N SER A 689 2.46 -7.54 24.16
CA SER A 689 1.11 -7.03 24.45
C SER A 689 0.06 -8.15 24.57
N HIS A 690 0.26 -9.29 23.93
CA HIS A 690 -0.61 -10.48 24.09
C HIS A 690 -0.61 -11.03 25.52
N LEU A 691 0.41 -10.72 26.36
CA LEU A 691 0.50 -11.11 27.76
C LEU A 691 -0.14 -10.08 28.71
N PHE A 692 -0.56 -8.92 28.23
CA PHE A 692 -1.19 -7.90 29.07
C PHE A 692 -2.50 -8.42 29.63
N THR A 693 -2.81 -8.02 30.85
CA THR A 693 -4.03 -8.46 31.53
C THR A 693 -5.22 -7.62 31.07
N ASP A 694 -6.24 -8.27 30.57
CA ASP A 694 -7.55 -7.68 30.33
C ASP A 694 -8.23 -7.33 31.66
N GLU A 695 -8.63 -6.08 31.83
CA GLU A 695 -9.18 -5.58 33.09
C GLU A 695 -10.55 -6.19 33.45
N GLU A 696 -11.33 -6.62 32.48
CA GLU A 696 -12.67 -7.19 32.70
C GLU A 696 -12.59 -8.67 33.09
N THR A 697 -11.74 -9.43 32.39
CA THR A 697 -11.64 -10.88 32.55
C THR A 697 -10.53 -11.32 33.52
N GLY A 698 -9.53 -10.47 33.75
CA GLY A 698 -8.31 -10.82 34.50
C GLY A 698 -7.39 -11.81 33.79
N LEU A 699 -7.68 -12.14 32.54
CA LEU A 699 -6.89 -13.06 31.70
C LEU A 699 -5.96 -12.26 30.76
N PRO A 700 -4.95 -12.90 30.16
CA PRO A 700 -4.16 -12.30 29.10
C PRO A 700 -5.06 -11.85 27.94
N VAL A 701 -4.77 -10.70 27.34
CA VAL A 701 -5.50 -10.20 26.17
C VAL A 701 -5.42 -11.17 24.99
N GLY A 702 -4.24 -11.76 24.77
CA GLY A 702 -4.00 -12.64 23.64
C GLY A 702 -3.86 -11.91 22.30
N PHE A 703 -4.06 -12.66 21.25
CA PHE A 703 -4.10 -12.13 19.88
C PHE A 703 -5.55 -11.85 19.48
N HIS A 704 -5.78 -10.87 18.62
CA HIS A 704 -7.12 -10.50 18.14
C HIS A 704 -7.63 -11.46 17.05
N THR A 705 -7.53 -12.75 17.31
CA THR A 705 -8.00 -13.84 16.46
C THR A 705 -9.17 -14.57 17.14
N THR A 706 -9.79 -15.49 16.43
CA THR A 706 -10.90 -16.29 16.94
C THR A 706 -10.48 -17.15 18.15
N SER A 707 -9.27 -17.70 18.14
CA SER A 707 -8.73 -18.54 19.22
C SER A 707 -7.98 -17.76 20.30
N LYS A 708 -7.84 -16.44 20.18
CA LYS A 708 -6.92 -15.60 20.94
C LYS A 708 -5.44 -16.03 20.84
N ARG A 709 -5.11 -16.83 19.83
CA ARG A 709 -3.78 -17.30 19.50
C ARG A 709 -3.45 -16.96 18.05
N CYS A 710 -2.19 -17.00 17.66
CA CYS A 710 -1.85 -16.96 16.24
C CYS A 710 -2.44 -18.18 15.52
N GLU A 711 -2.94 -17.98 14.30
CA GLU A 711 -3.62 -19.01 13.53
C GLU A 711 -2.89 -19.33 12.21
N PRO A 712 -1.65 -19.90 12.28
CA PRO A 712 -0.92 -20.28 11.07
C PRO A 712 -1.62 -21.35 10.23
N TYR A 713 -2.50 -22.13 10.81
CA TYR A 713 -3.51 -22.93 10.11
C TYR A 713 -4.81 -22.13 10.08
N PHE A 714 -5.01 -21.33 9.05
CA PHE A 714 -6.09 -20.35 9.01
C PHE A 714 -7.38 -20.92 8.38
N ASP A 715 -8.15 -21.70 9.14
CA ASP A 715 -9.45 -22.24 8.70
C ASP A 715 -10.52 -21.15 8.52
N GLY A 716 -10.33 -19.97 9.11
CA GLY A 716 -11.12 -18.77 8.82
C GLY A 716 -11.16 -18.38 7.34
N ASN A 717 -10.16 -18.77 6.56
CA ASN A 717 -10.17 -18.56 5.11
C ASN A 717 -11.27 -19.39 4.41
N ILE A 718 -11.49 -20.62 4.86
CA ILE A 718 -12.60 -21.45 4.38
C ILE A 718 -13.94 -20.78 4.72
N LEU A 719 -14.08 -20.33 5.98
CA LEU A 719 -15.29 -19.65 6.43
C LEU A 719 -15.52 -18.34 5.66
N LEU A 720 -14.49 -17.59 5.37
CA LEU A 720 -14.55 -16.39 4.51
C LEU A 720 -15.15 -16.73 3.14
N GLY A 721 -14.65 -17.76 2.49
CA GLY A 721 -15.16 -18.20 1.18
C GLY A 721 -16.62 -18.68 1.24
N LEU A 722 -17.02 -19.36 2.33
CA LEU A 722 -18.37 -19.90 2.48
C LEU A 722 -19.41 -18.85 2.87
N THR A 723 -19.05 -17.87 3.68
CA THR A 723 -20.01 -16.98 4.35
C THR A 723 -19.71 -15.49 4.18
N GLY A 724 -18.54 -15.12 3.63
CA GLY A 724 -18.09 -13.74 3.59
C GLY A 724 -17.50 -13.22 4.91
N SER A 725 -17.32 -14.07 5.92
CA SER A 725 -16.74 -13.72 7.21
C SER A 725 -15.82 -14.82 7.72
N ILE A 726 -14.68 -14.43 8.31
CA ILE A 726 -13.69 -15.35 8.87
C ILE A 726 -14.19 -16.12 10.10
N ASP A 727 -15.24 -15.67 10.77
CA ASP A 727 -15.87 -16.32 11.93
C ASP A 727 -17.10 -17.17 11.56
N GLY A 728 -17.42 -17.29 10.28
CA GLY A 728 -18.56 -18.05 9.78
C GLY A 728 -19.93 -17.41 10.01
N LYS A 729 -20.01 -16.20 10.56
CA LYS A 729 -21.27 -15.49 10.86
C LYS A 729 -21.77 -14.60 9.72
N GLY A 730 -21.07 -14.57 8.61
CA GLY A 730 -21.50 -13.86 7.40
C GLY A 730 -22.72 -14.50 6.77
N THR A 731 -23.44 -13.72 5.97
CA THR A 731 -24.70 -14.13 5.31
C THR A 731 -24.57 -14.15 3.78
N MET A 732 -23.36 -14.04 3.25
CA MET A 732 -23.15 -14.03 1.81
C MET A 732 -23.26 -15.43 1.22
N GLU A 733 -23.65 -15.50 -0.07
CA GLU A 733 -23.56 -16.73 -0.83
C GLU A 733 -22.10 -17.25 -0.87
N PRO A 734 -21.91 -18.57 -0.81
CA PRO A 734 -20.60 -19.17 -0.92
C PRO A 734 -19.85 -18.70 -2.17
N ALA A 735 -18.54 -18.50 -2.06
CA ALA A 735 -17.71 -18.31 -3.24
C ALA A 735 -17.70 -19.60 -4.07
N THR A 736 -17.66 -19.45 -5.39
CA THR A 736 -17.60 -20.60 -6.30
C THR A 736 -16.34 -21.43 -5.99
N ASP A 737 -16.46 -22.76 -6.02
CA ASP A 737 -15.36 -23.70 -5.90
C ASP A 737 -14.58 -23.68 -4.56
N VAL A 738 -15.10 -23.00 -3.53
CA VAL A 738 -14.48 -23.05 -2.19
C VAL A 738 -14.54 -24.47 -1.61
N PHE A 739 -15.62 -25.20 -1.86
CA PHE A 739 -15.78 -26.58 -1.43
C PHE A 739 -15.92 -27.53 -2.63
N PRO A 740 -15.10 -28.59 -2.71
CA PRO A 740 -14.25 -29.19 -1.68
C PRO A 740 -12.94 -28.47 -1.38
N LEU A 741 -12.49 -27.43 -2.03
CA LEU A 741 -11.39 -26.51 -1.66
C LEU A 741 -10.81 -25.83 -2.88
N SER A 742 -11.09 -24.56 -3.02
CA SER A 742 -10.24 -23.69 -3.82
C SER A 742 -8.87 -23.57 -3.20
N ASN A 743 -7.80 -23.62 -4.00
CA ASN A 743 -6.44 -23.41 -3.50
C ASN A 743 -6.28 -22.06 -2.82
N ASN A 744 -7.00 -21.03 -3.27
CA ASN A 744 -6.88 -19.69 -2.74
C ASN A 744 -7.59 -19.49 -1.40
N TYR A 745 -8.68 -20.21 -1.11
CA TYR A 745 -9.38 -20.20 0.18
C TYR A 745 -8.93 -21.34 1.11
N ASN A 746 -7.72 -21.84 0.92
CA ASN A 746 -7.15 -22.87 1.77
C ASN A 746 -6.66 -22.30 3.10
N PRO A 747 -6.67 -23.11 4.18
CA PRO A 747 -6.07 -22.74 5.46
C PRO A 747 -4.55 -22.62 5.41
N LEU A 748 -3.89 -23.16 4.38
CA LEU A 748 -2.45 -23.13 4.17
C LEU A 748 -2.11 -22.56 2.78
N PRO A 749 -0.97 -21.89 2.62
CA PRO A 749 -0.61 -21.31 1.33
C PRO A 749 -0.29 -22.36 0.27
N TYR A 750 -0.71 -22.10 -0.96
CA TYR A 750 -0.42 -22.90 -2.15
C TYR A 750 0.35 -22.08 -3.18
N TYR A 751 1.29 -22.71 -3.84
CA TYR A 751 1.95 -22.14 -5.00
C TYR A 751 1.15 -22.40 -6.27
N LEU A 752 0.90 -21.34 -7.02
CA LEU A 752 0.38 -21.39 -8.39
C LEU A 752 1.44 -20.79 -9.31
N GLU A 753 1.82 -21.54 -10.35
CA GLU A 753 2.72 -21.02 -11.39
C GLU A 753 2.07 -19.79 -12.06
N PRO A 754 2.82 -18.71 -12.34
CA PRO A 754 2.31 -17.57 -13.09
C PRO A 754 1.63 -18.00 -14.39
N TYR A 755 0.47 -17.45 -14.69
CA TYR A 755 -0.29 -17.79 -15.89
C TYR A 755 0.51 -17.55 -17.19
N GLU A 756 1.35 -16.52 -17.20
CA GLU A 756 2.32 -16.25 -18.26
C GLU A 756 3.73 -16.71 -17.78
N SER A 757 3.94 -18.01 -17.74
CA SER A 757 5.21 -18.55 -17.28
C SER A 757 6.30 -18.38 -18.35
N PRO A 758 7.50 -17.91 -17.98
CA PRO A 758 8.63 -17.82 -18.91
C PRO A 758 9.37 -19.18 -19.07
N VAL A 759 8.84 -20.24 -18.49
CA VAL A 759 9.47 -21.58 -18.49
C VAL A 759 9.00 -22.37 -19.69
N GLU A 760 9.93 -22.76 -20.55
CA GLU A 760 9.64 -23.57 -21.74
C GLU A 760 9.03 -24.92 -21.35
N GLY A 761 7.87 -25.21 -21.93
CA GLY A 761 7.09 -26.43 -21.66
C GLY A 761 5.91 -26.22 -20.71
N ASP A 762 5.84 -25.11 -19.99
CA ASP A 762 4.66 -24.75 -19.22
C ASP A 762 3.49 -24.36 -20.14
N PRO A 763 2.23 -24.63 -19.73
CA PRO A 763 1.05 -24.28 -20.52
C PRO A 763 0.93 -22.79 -20.85
N GLY A 764 1.49 -21.92 -19.98
CA GLY A 764 1.46 -20.47 -20.16
C GLY A 764 2.62 -19.91 -20.99
N TYR A 765 3.60 -20.75 -21.37
CA TYR A 765 4.76 -20.31 -22.15
C TYR A 765 4.39 -19.96 -23.58
N ASP A 766 4.77 -18.76 -24.02
CA ASP A 766 4.65 -18.35 -25.40
C ASP A 766 6.04 -17.95 -25.95
N PRO A 767 6.57 -18.70 -26.93
CA PRO A 767 7.89 -18.44 -27.48
C PRO A 767 8.01 -17.10 -28.20
N ALA A 768 6.89 -16.44 -28.52
CA ALA A 768 6.90 -15.09 -29.08
C ALA A 768 7.26 -14.02 -28.04
N TYR A 769 7.10 -14.35 -26.74
CA TYR A 769 7.35 -13.46 -25.60
C TYR A 769 8.25 -14.14 -24.55
N PRO A 770 9.54 -14.37 -24.84
CA PRO A 770 10.38 -15.29 -24.08
C PRO A 770 10.94 -14.70 -22.76
N TYR A 771 10.65 -13.45 -22.46
CA TYR A 771 11.17 -12.75 -21.28
C TYR A 771 10.08 -12.48 -20.26
N THR A 772 10.46 -12.47 -18.97
CA THR A 772 9.55 -12.08 -17.89
C THR A 772 9.81 -10.65 -17.44
N LEU A 773 8.75 -9.85 -17.42
CA LEU A 773 8.79 -8.44 -17.00
C LEU A 773 8.55 -8.32 -15.50
N THR A 774 9.43 -7.61 -14.81
CA THR A 774 9.18 -7.08 -13.47
C THR A 774 9.25 -5.57 -13.47
N GLN A 775 8.62 -4.95 -12.49
CA GLN A 775 8.61 -3.51 -12.32
C GLN A 775 8.87 -3.13 -10.86
N GLY A 776 9.29 -1.91 -10.62
CA GLY A 776 9.61 -1.48 -9.27
C GLY A 776 9.82 0.02 -9.15
N ARG A 777 10.30 0.43 -7.98
CA ARG A 777 10.61 1.83 -7.66
C ARG A 777 12.07 2.15 -7.94
N ILE A 778 12.32 3.44 -8.11
CA ILE A 778 13.63 4.06 -8.00
C ILE A 778 13.60 5.15 -6.93
N PRO A 779 14.75 5.60 -6.39
CA PRO A 779 14.77 6.49 -5.22
C PRO A 779 14.22 7.89 -5.48
N PHE A 780 14.10 8.31 -6.73
CA PHE A 780 13.77 9.67 -7.11
C PHE A 780 12.27 9.95 -7.19
N PHE A 781 11.43 8.92 -7.33
CA PHE A 781 9.99 9.04 -7.47
C PHE A 781 9.25 8.12 -6.49
N HIS A 782 8.01 8.49 -6.19
CA HIS A 782 7.11 7.63 -5.42
C HIS A 782 5.76 7.56 -6.13
N HIS A 783 5.45 6.44 -6.77
CA HIS A 783 4.30 6.30 -7.66
C HIS A 783 4.22 7.44 -8.69
N GLY A 784 3.11 8.16 -8.76
CA GLY A 784 2.96 9.37 -9.59
C GLY A 784 3.52 10.65 -8.97
N THR A 785 3.97 10.62 -7.71
CA THR A 785 4.40 11.82 -6.99
C THR A 785 5.74 12.33 -7.50
N VAL A 786 5.85 13.64 -7.67
CA VAL A 786 7.04 14.40 -8.13
C VAL A 786 7.61 13.94 -9.48
N ARG A 787 6.82 13.23 -10.30
CA ARG A 787 7.24 12.74 -11.62
C ARG A 787 7.66 13.86 -12.58
N ASN A 788 7.00 14.99 -12.48
CA ASN A 788 7.25 16.18 -13.30
C ASN A 788 8.08 17.25 -12.58
N ALA A 789 8.67 16.93 -11.42
CA ALA A 789 9.58 17.83 -10.72
C ALA A 789 10.93 17.88 -11.45
N PRO A 790 11.43 19.06 -11.87
CA PRO A 790 12.64 19.20 -12.65
C PRO A 790 13.87 18.55 -12.01
N TRP A 791 14.07 18.74 -10.71
CA TRP A 791 15.23 18.15 -10.01
C TRP A 791 15.23 16.62 -10.09
N ASN A 792 14.05 16.00 -9.98
CA ASN A 792 13.93 14.54 -10.02
C ASN A 792 14.06 14.02 -11.46
N ARG A 793 13.55 14.77 -12.44
CA ARG A 793 13.69 14.44 -13.88
C ARG A 793 15.13 14.62 -14.37
N GLU A 794 15.90 15.56 -13.81
CA GLU A 794 17.33 15.66 -14.10
C GLU A 794 18.10 14.40 -13.67
N LEU A 795 17.69 13.78 -12.53
CA LEU A 795 18.28 12.53 -12.04
C LEU A 795 17.86 11.30 -12.84
N CYS A 796 16.62 11.28 -13.34
CA CYS A 796 16.09 10.20 -14.16
C CYS A 796 15.13 10.77 -15.22
N PRO A 797 15.63 11.10 -16.40
CA PRO A 797 14.86 11.79 -17.44
C PRO A 797 13.86 10.90 -18.17
N VAL A 798 14.15 9.61 -18.30
CA VAL A 798 13.34 8.62 -19.04
C VAL A 798 13.31 7.27 -18.32
N PRO A 799 12.33 6.39 -18.60
CA PRO A 799 12.30 5.07 -18.01
C PRO A 799 13.44 4.21 -18.54
N GLU A 800 14.27 3.70 -17.63
CA GLU A 800 15.30 2.72 -17.98
C GLU A 800 14.69 1.32 -18.02
N THR A 801 15.05 0.54 -19.04
CA THR A 801 14.78 -0.89 -19.14
C THR A 801 16.08 -1.64 -18.86
N TRP A 802 16.13 -2.35 -17.73
CA TRP A 802 17.33 -3.11 -17.36
C TRP A 802 17.32 -4.48 -18.00
N ILE A 803 18.43 -4.81 -18.64
CA ILE A 803 18.63 -6.06 -19.38
C ILE A 803 19.98 -6.65 -18.98
N ASN A 804 19.98 -7.96 -18.71
CA ASN A 804 21.23 -8.66 -18.44
C ASN A 804 22.15 -8.64 -19.68
N PRO A 805 23.49 -8.50 -19.51
CA PRO A 805 24.43 -8.47 -20.65
C PRO A 805 24.36 -9.70 -21.57
N GLU A 806 24.07 -10.89 -21.04
CA GLU A 806 23.91 -12.12 -21.82
C GLU A 806 22.67 -12.00 -22.73
N THR A 807 21.55 -11.64 -22.16
CA THR A 807 20.30 -11.40 -22.91
C THR A 807 20.45 -10.29 -23.93
N ALA A 808 21.10 -9.17 -23.57
CA ALA A 808 21.34 -8.06 -24.49
C ALA A 808 22.20 -8.48 -25.69
N ALA A 809 23.26 -9.28 -25.45
CA ALA A 809 24.12 -9.78 -26.52
C ALA A 809 23.38 -10.76 -27.47
N GLU A 810 22.50 -11.61 -26.96
CA GLU A 810 21.68 -12.54 -27.75
C GLU A 810 20.78 -11.82 -28.75
N ILE A 811 20.22 -10.66 -28.37
CA ILE A 811 19.28 -9.90 -29.19
C ILE A 811 19.89 -8.65 -29.85
N GLY A 812 21.20 -8.44 -29.67
CA GLY A 812 21.94 -7.36 -30.34
C GLY A 812 21.59 -5.96 -29.82
N ILE A 813 21.27 -5.82 -28.53
CA ILE A 813 20.98 -4.54 -27.87
C ILE A 813 22.24 -4.02 -27.15
N GLU A 814 22.49 -2.73 -27.28
CA GLU A 814 23.56 -2.01 -26.58
C GLU A 814 22.98 -1.06 -25.51
N ASP A 815 23.82 -0.70 -24.52
CA ASP A 815 23.43 0.26 -23.47
C ASP A 815 23.13 1.63 -24.11
N GLY A 816 21.96 2.18 -23.78
CA GLY A 816 21.47 3.44 -24.35
C GLY A 816 20.62 3.30 -25.62
N ASP A 817 20.41 2.11 -26.16
CA ASP A 817 19.45 1.91 -27.24
C ASP A 817 18.02 2.19 -26.76
N TRP A 818 17.19 2.78 -27.61
CA TRP A 818 15.75 2.81 -27.42
C TRP A 818 15.15 1.46 -27.78
N LEU A 819 14.19 1.02 -26.99
CA LEU A 819 13.58 -0.31 -27.09
C LEU A 819 12.08 -0.23 -27.21
N TRP A 820 11.51 -1.20 -27.93
CA TRP A 820 10.14 -1.62 -27.77
C TRP A 820 10.07 -2.82 -26.83
N LEU A 821 9.23 -2.72 -25.82
CA LEU A 821 8.78 -3.83 -25.00
C LEU A 821 7.35 -4.15 -25.46
N GLU A 822 7.07 -5.39 -25.77
CA GLU A 822 5.80 -5.83 -26.35
C GLU A 822 5.26 -7.05 -25.59
N SER A 823 3.97 -7.06 -25.29
CA SER A 823 3.21 -8.20 -24.77
C SER A 823 2.06 -8.53 -25.74
N LYS A 824 1.28 -9.56 -25.43
CA LYS A 824 0.05 -9.90 -26.20
C LYS A 824 -0.97 -8.74 -26.26
N ARG A 825 -0.86 -7.74 -25.38
CA ARG A 825 -1.86 -6.67 -25.20
C ARG A 825 -1.46 -5.33 -25.80
N GLY A 826 -0.18 -5.07 -25.89
CA GLY A 826 0.30 -3.80 -26.39
C GLY A 826 1.82 -3.67 -26.28
N ARG A 827 2.32 -2.47 -26.51
CA ARG A 827 3.75 -2.16 -26.47
C ARG A 827 4.04 -0.83 -25.83
N THR A 828 5.24 -0.68 -25.28
CA THR A 828 5.74 0.55 -24.69
C THR A 828 7.22 0.72 -24.98
N GLN A 829 7.78 1.92 -24.78
CA GLN A 829 9.18 2.18 -24.99
C GLN A 829 9.93 2.40 -23.68
N GLY A 830 11.25 2.11 -23.72
CA GLY A 830 12.18 2.39 -22.65
C GLY A 830 13.61 2.49 -23.17
N LEU A 831 14.49 3.08 -22.38
CA LEU A 831 15.92 3.21 -22.70
C LEU A 831 16.68 2.02 -22.11
N ALA A 832 17.44 1.29 -22.93
CA ALA A 832 18.22 0.15 -22.49
C ALA A 832 19.27 0.54 -21.46
N ARG A 833 19.28 -0.19 -20.35
CA ARG A 833 20.35 -0.22 -19.36
C ARG A 833 20.90 -1.63 -19.30
N VAL A 834 22.03 -1.87 -19.95
CA VAL A 834 22.68 -3.19 -19.92
C VAL A 834 23.41 -3.36 -18.59
N THR A 835 22.94 -4.26 -17.73
CA THR A 835 23.44 -4.41 -16.36
C THR A 835 23.28 -5.83 -15.82
N LYS A 836 24.24 -6.25 -14.99
CA LYS A 836 24.15 -7.51 -14.21
C LYS A 836 23.20 -7.41 -13.00
N SER A 837 22.53 -6.30 -12.85
CA SER A 837 21.58 -6.07 -11.71
C SER A 837 20.25 -6.79 -11.89
N VAL A 838 20.05 -7.51 -12.97
CA VAL A 838 18.94 -8.45 -13.21
C VAL A 838 19.47 -9.76 -13.77
N ALA A 839 18.77 -10.86 -13.49
CA ALA A 839 19.12 -12.18 -14.02
C ALA A 839 18.90 -12.25 -15.56
N PRO A 840 19.52 -13.19 -16.26
CA PRO A 840 19.14 -13.49 -17.65
C PRO A 840 17.66 -13.77 -17.78
N LYS A 841 17.05 -13.36 -18.92
CA LYS A 841 15.60 -13.47 -19.21
C LYS A 841 14.66 -12.66 -18.29
N VAL A 842 15.15 -12.02 -17.24
CA VAL A 842 14.38 -11.09 -16.41
C VAL A 842 14.61 -9.67 -16.91
N ILE A 843 13.53 -8.98 -17.21
CA ILE A 843 13.53 -7.59 -17.68
C ILE A 843 12.88 -6.73 -16.62
N TYR A 844 13.52 -5.62 -16.28
CA TYR A 844 12.97 -4.64 -15.38
C TYR A 844 12.71 -3.33 -16.11
N GLN A 845 11.53 -2.73 -15.89
CA GLN A 845 11.28 -1.34 -16.28
C GLN A 845 10.58 -0.62 -15.13
N GLU A 846 10.93 0.65 -14.94
CA GLU A 846 10.26 1.48 -13.94
C GLU A 846 8.82 1.79 -14.36
N ARG A 847 7.92 1.77 -13.38
CA ARG A 847 6.48 2.03 -13.53
C ARG A 847 6.12 3.50 -13.41
N TYR A 848 4.88 3.86 -13.69
CA TYR A 848 4.29 5.21 -13.62
C TYR A 848 4.99 6.24 -14.49
N TRP A 849 5.53 5.81 -15.60
CA TRP A 849 6.20 6.71 -16.51
C TRP A 849 5.27 7.15 -17.64
N PHE A 850 5.06 8.44 -17.72
CA PHE A 850 4.36 9.14 -18.78
C PHE A 850 4.69 10.64 -18.65
N PRO A 851 4.74 11.39 -19.73
CA PRO A 851 4.91 12.82 -19.64
C PRO A 851 3.62 13.47 -19.12
N GLU A 852 3.71 14.13 -17.97
CA GLU A 852 2.60 14.93 -17.42
C GLU A 852 2.67 16.40 -17.86
N LEU A 853 3.86 16.84 -18.25
CA LEU A 853 4.11 18.15 -18.84
C LEU A 853 4.02 18.03 -20.35
N LEU A 854 2.91 18.40 -20.92
CA LEU A 854 2.65 18.26 -22.33
C LEU A 854 2.61 19.62 -22.99
N ASP A 855 3.76 20.06 -23.47
CA ASP A 855 3.84 21.04 -24.52
C ASP A 855 3.76 20.30 -25.88
N SER A 856 2.75 19.46 -26.05
CA SER A 856 2.53 18.68 -27.25
C SER A 856 1.16 18.99 -27.83
N ASP A 857 1.09 19.01 -29.17
CA ASP A 857 -0.17 19.20 -29.89
C ASP A 857 -1.19 18.08 -29.65
N ASP A 858 -0.74 16.94 -29.12
CA ASP A 858 -1.60 15.81 -28.75
C ASP A 858 -1.26 15.28 -27.35
N PRO A 859 -1.87 15.82 -26.30
CA PRO A 859 -1.67 15.36 -24.93
C PRO A 859 -2.10 13.90 -24.71
N ASN A 860 -2.90 13.32 -25.60
CA ASN A 860 -3.35 11.92 -25.47
C ASN A 860 -2.24 10.92 -25.80
N ARG A 861 -1.19 11.29 -26.54
CA ARG A 861 -0.12 10.36 -26.91
C ARG A 861 0.76 9.93 -25.76
N ALA A 862 0.85 10.72 -24.72
CA ALA A 862 1.82 10.53 -23.65
C ALA A 862 1.66 9.19 -22.91
N TRP A 863 0.45 8.81 -22.57
CA TRP A 863 0.22 7.54 -21.89
C TRP A 863 0.39 6.31 -22.78
N GLN A 864 0.28 6.46 -24.09
CA GLN A 864 0.49 5.40 -25.07
C GLN A 864 1.97 5.17 -25.41
N ALA A 865 2.85 6.11 -25.08
CA ALA A 865 4.27 6.04 -25.45
C ALA A 865 5.11 5.23 -24.46
N MET A 866 4.99 5.50 -23.16
CA MET A 866 5.88 4.97 -22.14
C MET A 866 5.16 4.38 -20.92
N ASN A 867 3.92 3.96 -21.07
CA ASN A 867 3.13 3.39 -19.98
C ASN A 867 3.28 1.87 -19.93
N ILE A 868 3.96 1.35 -18.92
CA ILE A 868 4.15 -0.08 -18.72
C ILE A 868 2.81 -0.87 -18.57
N ASN A 869 1.73 -0.20 -18.16
CA ASN A 869 0.42 -0.83 -18.01
C ASN A 869 -0.32 -1.09 -19.35
N LEU A 870 0.28 -0.72 -20.47
CA LEU A 870 -0.10 -1.24 -21.78
C LEU A 870 0.27 -2.72 -21.96
N LEU A 871 1.25 -3.21 -21.18
CA LEU A 871 1.73 -4.59 -21.24
C LEU A 871 1.01 -5.51 -20.25
N THR A 872 0.45 -4.96 -19.18
CA THR A 872 -0.16 -5.71 -18.09
C THR A 872 -1.64 -6.03 -18.35
N GLN A 873 -2.27 -6.75 -17.46
CA GLN A 873 -3.57 -7.33 -17.68
C GLN A 873 -4.55 -7.08 -16.54
N ASN A 874 -5.83 -6.98 -16.85
CA ASN A 874 -6.94 -6.92 -15.91
C ASN A 874 -8.26 -7.46 -16.49
N ASN A 875 -8.22 -8.42 -17.39
CA ASN A 875 -9.41 -9.03 -17.97
C ASN A 875 -9.53 -10.51 -17.57
N ASP A 876 -10.63 -11.15 -17.93
CA ASP A 876 -10.97 -12.53 -17.58
C ASP A 876 -10.09 -13.59 -18.30
N GLU A 877 -9.14 -13.19 -19.13
CA GLU A 877 -8.24 -14.12 -19.83
C GLU A 877 -7.17 -14.70 -18.89
N CYS A 878 -6.84 -14.00 -17.80
CA CYS A 878 -5.99 -14.52 -16.75
C CYS A 878 -6.77 -14.74 -15.46
N PRO A 879 -6.44 -15.78 -14.71
CA PRO A 879 -7.05 -15.98 -13.41
C PRO A 879 -6.66 -14.84 -12.45
N PHE A 880 -7.60 -14.47 -11.60
CA PHE A 880 -7.39 -13.60 -10.45
C PHE A 880 -7.12 -14.42 -9.19
N ASN A 881 -6.52 -13.81 -8.19
CA ASN A 881 -6.55 -14.41 -6.85
C ASN A 881 -8.00 -14.45 -6.35
N ASP A 882 -8.50 -15.61 -5.92
CA ASP A 882 -9.91 -15.76 -5.54
C ASP A 882 -10.27 -14.90 -4.32
N VAL A 883 -9.35 -14.75 -3.37
CA VAL A 883 -9.62 -14.03 -2.11
C VAL A 883 -9.73 -12.52 -2.34
N TYR A 884 -8.78 -11.92 -3.06
CA TYR A 884 -8.67 -10.46 -3.21
C TYR A 884 -8.89 -9.95 -4.62
N GLY A 885 -9.10 -10.82 -5.60
CA GLY A 885 -9.23 -10.41 -7.00
C GLY A 885 -7.95 -9.79 -7.57
N THR A 886 -6.80 -10.10 -7.00
CA THR A 886 -5.54 -9.57 -7.49
C THR A 886 -5.27 -10.03 -8.90
N TYR A 887 -4.91 -9.10 -9.77
CA TYR A 887 -4.52 -9.36 -11.14
C TYR A 887 -3.02 -9.09 -11.35
N VAL A 888 -2.48 -9.72 -12.38
CA VAL A 888 -1.03 -9.79 -12.60
C VAL A 888 -0.50 -8.49 -13.19
N LEU A 889 0.37 -7.82 -12.43
CA LEU A 889 1.15 -6.66 -12.88
C LEU A 889 2.65 -6.96 -13.00
N ARG A 890 3.09 -8.12 -12.52
CA ARG A 890 4.50 -8.56 -12.53
C ARG A 890 4.57 -10.03 -12.93
N GLY A 891 5.66 -10.42 -13.59
CA GLY A 891 5.76 -11.76 -14.14
C GLY A 891 4.97 -11.91 -15.46
N VAL A 892 4.79 -10.81 -16.19
CA VAL A 892 4.15 -10.80 -17.52
C VAL A 892 5.18 -11.17 -18.57
N GLN A 893 4.81 -12.02 -19.53
CA GLN A 893 5.67 -12.33 -20.67
C GLN A 893 5.74 -11.19 -21.68
N ILE A 894 6.96 -10.88 -22.11
CA ILE A 894 7.24 -9.83 -23.11
C ILE A 894 8.28 -10.28 -24.13
N ASN A 895 8.27 -9.58 -25.25
CA ASN A 895 9.37 -9.54 -26.20
C ASN A 895 10.05 -8.17 -26.18
N ILE A 896 11.29 -8.10 -26.63
CA ILE A 896 12.07 -6.86 -26.72
C ILE A 896 12.67 -6.75 -28.11
N THR A 897 12.53 -5.57 -28.69
CA THR A 897 13.16 -5.23 -29.97
C THR A 897 13.75 -3.82 -29.90
N LYS A 898 14.79 -3.56 -30.72
CA LYS A 898 15.37 -2.23 -30.83
C LYS A 898 14.38 -1.27 -31.52
N ALA A 899 14.19 -0.09 -30.96
CA ALA A 899 13.42 1.00 -31.59
C ALA A 899 14.33 1.88 -32.42
N ASP A 900 13.81 2.40 -33.52
CA ASP A 900 14.58 3.27 -34.42
C ASP A 900 14.88 4.65 -33.82
N SER A 901 14.04 5.10 -32.88
CA SER A 901 14.14 6.41 -32.22
C SER A 901 13.47 6.45 -30.88
N ALA A 902 13.75 7.49 -30.09
CA ALA A 902 12.96 7.88 -28.95
C ALA A 902 11.51 8.15 -29.35
N PRO A 903 10.54 8.04 -28.41
CA PRO A 903 9.16 8.43 -28.66
C PRO A 903 9.07 9.91 -29.08
N GLU A 904 8.26 10.21 -30.09
CA GLU A 904 8.02 11.60 -30.52
C GLU A 904 7.24 12.37 -29.43
N GLY A 905 7.59 13.65 -29.24
CA GLY A 905 6.90 14.53 -28.28
C GLY A 905 7.13 14.17 -26.82
N VAL A 906 7.92 13.15 -26.55
CA VAL A 906 8.32 12.80 -25.20
C VAL A 906 9.50 13.67 -24.79
N TRP A 907 9.33 14.32 -23.69
CA TRP A 907 10.31 15.16 -23.10
C TRP A 907 11.49 14.36 -22.52
N THR A 908 12.65 14.51 -23.13
CA THR A 908 13.86 13.77 -22.79
C THR A 908 14.99 14.65 -22.26
N ASP A 909 14.91 15.97 -22.46
CA ASP A 909 15.91 16.92 -21.98
C ASP A 909 15.41 17.69 -20.74
N PRO A 910 15.96 17.42 -19.54
CA PRO A 910 15.58 18.12 -18.31
C PRO A 910 16.10 19.56 -18.24
N THR A 911 16.96 20.00 -19.17
CA THR A 911 17.50 21.37 -19.14
C THR A 911 16.48 22.43 -19.54
N ASP A 912 15.38 22.05 -20.18
CA ASP A 912 14.28 22.96 -20.55
C ASP A 912 13.48 23.47 -19.37
N PHE A 913 13.73 22.96 -18.14
CA PHE A 913 13.05 23.46 -16.96
C PHE A 913 13.67 24.73 -16.43
N THR A 914 12.90 25.78 -16.48
CA THR A 914 13.20 27.01 -15.76
C THR A 914 12.88 26.83 -14.28
N PRO A 915 13.74 27.23 -13.35
CA PRO A 915 13.40 27.23 -11.93
C PRO A 915 12.15 28.07 -11.68
N TRP A 916 11.14 27.45 -11.07
CA TRP A 916 9.88 28.13 -10.81
C TRP A 916 9.96 28.83 -9.46
N LEU A 917 9.93 30.14 -9.48
CA LEU A 917 9.69 30.93 -8.30
C LEU A 917 8.22 31.34 -8.24
N PRO A 918 7.61 31.29 -7.07
CA PRO A 918 6.22 31.62 -6.95
C PRO A 918 5.95 33.10 -7.23
N GLU A 919 4.87 33.40 -7.94
CA GLU A 919 4.36 34.75 -8.05
C GLU A 919 3.55 35.10 -6.78
N PRO A 920 3.84 36.21 -6.11
CA PRO A 920 3.19 36.57 -4.84
C PRO A 920 1.69 36.76 -4.94
N SER A 921 1.23 37.19 -6.11
CA SER A 921 -0.17 37.56 -6.37
C SER A 921 -1.13 36.40 -6.52
N GLU A 922 -0.63 35.15 -6.57
CA GLU A 922 -1.48 33.99 -6.82
C GLU A 922 -1.98 33.30 -5.54
N ASN A 923 -1.70 33.86 -4.38
CA ASN A 923 -2.33 33.40 -3.12
C ASN A 923 -3.75 33.98 -3.03
N THR A 924 -4.72 33.12 -3.26
CA THR A 924 -6.15 33.51 -3.25
C THR A 924 -6.87 33.09 -1.98
N GLY A 925 -6.17 32.49 -1.02
CA GLY A 925 -6.77 31.93 0.19
C GLY A 925 -7.68 30.74 -0.09
N GLY A 926 -7.39 29.97 -1.13
CA GLY A 926 -8.23 28.85 -1.61
C GLY A 926 -8.65 27.85 -0.53
N GLY A 927 -7.82 27.64 0.49
CA GLY A 927 -8.17 26.81 1.65
C GLY A 927 -9.38 27.31 2.45
N ASN A 928 -9.78 28.56 2.27
CA ASN A 928 -10.94 29.19 2.94
C ASN A 928 -12.18 29.30 2.04
N ALA A 929 -12.16 28.71 0.85
CA ALA A 929 -13.33 28.71 -0.02
C ALA A 929 -14.54 28.04 0.66
N VAL A 930 -15.73 28.58 0.46
CA VAL A 930 -16.98 28.11 1.07
C VAL A 930 -18.00 27.85 -0.01
N TYR A 931 -18.60 26.67 -0.02
CA TYR A 931 -19.71 26.33 -0.87
C TYR A 931 -21.04 26.48 -0.15
N GLY A 932 -21.97 27.22 -0.74
CA GLY A 932 -23.33 27.43 -0.21
C GLY A 932 -23.39 28.32 1.02
N ALA A 933 -22.48 29.31 1.13
CA ALA A 933 -22.48 30.34 2.18
C ALA A 933 -23.65 31.32 2.04
#